data_0fad9e74a3b62df16d6a929e6059ee66
#
_entry.id   0fad9e74a3b62df16d6a929e6059ee66
#
_cell.length_a   1.000
_cell.length_b   1.000
_cell.length_c   1.000
_cell.angle_alpha   90.00
_cell.angle_beta   90.00
_cell.angle_gamma   90.00
#
_symmetry.space_group_name_H-M   'P 1'
#
loop_
_entity.id
_entity.type
_entity.pdbx_description
1 polymer ?
#
loop_
_entity_poly.entity_id
_entity_poly.type
_entity_poly.pdbx_seq_one_letter_code
_entity_poly.pdbx_strand_id
1 'polypeptide(L)'
;MNSIYTKSLSKSVFSDCSVEHLIYWHAISKLLLTDKGTWRKQFDKRNGFPANGKKEKTEIKNLVEKLQQIELLEKRLGKINDLPTNDSLHAGWGLIDLAKELLKIAAAQLEIIFSEHNLIDFTGVSQHAVSTLGEDDNPTNLALTLDYQIKHLLVDEVQDVSESQYELLRRLTCEWSADDSRTLFLVGDPQQAIYRFRGAEVRFFLEIFKDKRLGNIPLEPLEINKNFRASSGLVNWVNEIFSIIFSEENIIEGSVSFMQSKPIKPQLQNSVNYYSINNHRDEARKIIEIIKKIKKVKSEKETIAILARNRSHLVDILPALQFEKITFDAIDIDELSDEPIIEDLFSLTRAFLFHADRSSWLACLRAPWCGLTMNSMCILFEENKKKTIWECINNDKIISQLEKNELQRLERFKLNMKIAIDQYGKPIRDILEAFWYRLGGPSTLKNKNELRYVKDYFSLLDEVSMGGTVVDCQVLKRRLKALHTEFKSSLEENTDSVKVMTMHKAKGLEFDYVILPGLNRKSGSSESPLLTTYSGSSLVAVKPNLKEEKTIYHFISSIKKREEYNEQKRILYVAVTRAMKQLHLVSSNANKSIAGSSFSYLFPACGDHFIKNLENNEQDIAINSDIPEQKIRRLKDNWKLPENIKTNFNWHPPIENQIEDNSKFIEFEWAGETIKNVGIIVHRIIQEIAENGLNGWDRERLISEEENFKRMLKQYGVPLEDREKAMKYINDALTNFLNDERGRWILSDKHFDQHNEYAVTGVINDKLVNGILDRTFLDENKTRWVIDYKISRHEGGDIDWFIDEQKKRYQPKLEEYAALMKGFGDNEIKLGLYFPLLNGWREWKYQ
;
A
#
# COMPACT_ATOMS: atom_id res chain seq x y z
N MET A 1 -5.42 -42.00 25.42
CA MET A 1 -4.58 -42.49 24.29
C MET A 1 -4.66 -44.01 24.09
N ASN A 2 -4.69 -44.82 25.13
CA ASN A 2 -4.71 -46.31 24.97
C ASN A 2 -5.96 -46.89 24.34
N SER A 3 -7.13 -46.22 24.29
CA SER A 3 -8.36 -46.76 23.76
C SER A 3 -8.54 -46.56 22.24
N ILE A 4 -7.79 -45.66 21.63
CA ILE A 4 -7.87 -45.40 20.20
C ILE A 4 -7.01 -46.39 19.36
N TYR A 5 -5.90 -46.88 19.97
CA TYR A 5 -4.98 -47.79 19.29
C TYR A 5 -5.47 -49.26 19.29
N THR A 6 -6.43 -49.59 20.11
CA THR A 6 -6.88 -50.99 20.30
C THR A 6 -8.23 -51.33 19.67
N LYS A 7 -9.02 -50.34 19.19
CA LYS A 7 -10.21 -50.62 18.42
C LYS A 7 -9.84 -51.01 16.98
N SER A 8 -9.71 -52.29 16.78
CA SER A 8 -9.76 -53.04 15.53
C SER A 8 -9.55 -52.21 14.24
N LEU A 9 -8.35 -52.16 13.77
CA LEU A 9 -8.02 -51.94 12.36
C LEU A 9 -8.59 -53.13 11.54
N SER A 10 -9.91 -53.11 11.27
CA SER A 10 -10.46 -54.02 10.24
C SER A 10 -9.96 -53.54 8.87
N LYS A 11 -9.68 -54.47 7.97
CA LYS A 11 -9.18 -54.17 6.61
C LYS A 11 -10.02 -53.18 5.80
N SER A 12 -11.21 -52.85 6.24
CA SER A 12 -12.16 -51.91 5.59
C SER A 12 -12.00 -50.44 5.94
N VAL A 13 -11.22 -50.07 6.97
CA VAL A 13 -11.11 -48.70 7.50
C VAL A 13 -10.20 -47.79 6.65
N PHE A 14 -9.39 -48.31 5.77
CA PHE A 14 -8.39 -47.53 5.02
C PHE A 14 -8.73 -47.31 3.55
N SER A 15 -9.93 -47.66 3.11
CA SER A 15 -10.33 -47.50 1.70
C SER A 15 -10.84 -46.12 1.33
N ASP A 16 -11.03 -45.23 2.30
CA ASP A 16 -11.69 -43.94 2.11
C ASP A 16 -10.89 -42.81 2.74
N CYS A 17 -10.75 -41.71 1.97
CA CYS A 17 -10.12 -40.44 2.41
C CYS A 17 -11.12 -39.48 3.06
N SER A 18 -12.12 -40.04 3.79
CA SER A 18 -13.11 -39.21 4.48
C SER A 18 -12.56 -38.50 5.72
N VAL A 19 -13.22 -37.40 6.11
CA VAL A 19 -12.88 -36.62 7.29
C VAL A 19 -12.95 -37.46 8.58
N GLU A 20 -13.85 -38.46 8.63
CA GLU A 20 -14.03 -39.38 9.76
C GLU A 20 -12.80 -40.24 10.03
N HIS A 21 -12.03 -40.55 8.99
CA HIS A 21 -10.80 -41.33 9.08
C HIS A 21 -9.56 -40.49 9.42
N LEU A 22 -9.66 -39.18 9.45
CA LEU A 22 -8.53 -38.26 9.72
C LEU A 22 -7.87 -38.55 11.08
N ILE A 23 -8.64 -38.92 12.09
CA ILE A 23 -8.13 -39.28 13.42
C ILE A 23 -7.18 -40.48 13.39
N TYR A 24 -7.46 -41.46 12.53
CA TYR A 24 -6.60 -42.62 12.35
C TYR A 24 -5.32 -42.27 11.60
N TRP A 25 -5.42 -41.44 10.57
CA TRP A 25 -4.26 -40.93 9.87
C TRP A 25 -3.34 -40.10 10.74
N HIS A 26 -3.88 -39.25 11.63
CA HIS A 26 -3.10 -38.55 12.66
C HIS A 26 -2.39 -39.51 13.61
N ALA A 27 -3.09 -40.55 14.06
CA ALA A 27 -2.50 -41.56 14.93
C ALA A 27 -1.35 -42.30 14.27
N ILE A 28 -1.51 -42.70 13.00
CA ILE A 28 -0.46 -43.36 12.19
C ILE A 28 0.74 -42.42 12.01
N SER A 29 0.51 -41.20 11.61
CA SER A 29 1.57 -40.19 11.43
C SER A 29 2.36 -39.97 12.71
N LYS A 30 1.69 -39.76 13.87
CA LYS A 30 2.33 -39.62 15.19
C LYS A 30 3.08 -40.88 15.64
N LEU A 31 2.64 -42.06 15.23
CA LEU A 31 3.31 -43.31 15.55
C LEU A 31 4.63 -43.45 14.75
N LEU A 32 4.57 -43.19 13.45
CA LEU A 32 5.67 -43.42 12.52
C LEU A 32 6.68 -42.29 12.45
N LEU A 33 6.23 -41.03 12.64
CA LEU A 33 7.07 -39.82 12.55
C LEU A 33 7.36 -39.21 13.89
N THR A 34 8.46 -38.48 13.96
CA THR A 34 8.80 -37.58 15.09
C THR A 34 8.00 -36.28 14.99
N ASP A 35 8.02 -35.44 16.02
CA ASP A 35 7.38 -34.09 15.98
C ASP A 35 7.99 -33.16 14.90
N LYS A 36 9.19 -33.50 14.40
CA LYS A 36 9.85 -32.83 13.27
C LYS A 36 9.42 -33.35 11.89
N GLY A 37 8.50 -34.32 11.84
CA GLY A 37 8.03 -34.91 10.59
C GLY A 37 8.99 -35.91 9.95
N THR A 38 10.05 -36.34 10.63
CA THR A 38 11.02 -37.34 10.16
C THR A 38 10.72 -38.73 10.70
N TRP A 39 11.11 -39.80 9.97
CA TRP A 39 10.90 -41.17 10.42
C TRP A 39 11.46 -41.42 11.82
N ARG A 40 10.65 -42.04 12.68
CA ARG A 40 11.03 -42.40 14.06
C ARG A 40 12.00 -43.58 14.07
N LYS A 41 13.18 -43.37 14.66
CA LYS A 41 14.22 -44.37 14.77
C LYS A 41 14.12 -45.23 16.04
N GLN A 42 13.47 -44.71 17.09
CA GLN A 42 13.32 -45.37 18.38
C GLN A 42 11.87 -45.41 18.82
N PHE A 43 11.44 -46.58 19.32
CA PHE A 43 10.09 -46.82 19.84
C PHE A 43 10.17 -47.20 21.30
N ASP A 44 9.58 -46.43 22.17
CA ASP A 44 9.60 -46.57 23.62
C ASP A 44 8.20 -46.56 24.24
N LYS A 45 8.13 -46.60 25.58
CA LYS A 45 6.87 -46.61 26.34
C LYS A 45 6.00 -45.40 26.04
N ARG A 46 6.59 -44.26 25.68
CA ARG A 46 5.86 -43.01 25.32
C ARG A 46 5.12 -43.16 23.99
N ASN A 47 5.63 -44.00 23.12
CA ASN A 47 5.03 -44.31 21.83
C ASN A 47 4.15 -45.57 21.86
N GLY A 48 3.83 -46.13 23.02
CA GLY A 48 2.98 -47.29 23.18
C GLY A 48 3.72 -48.65 23.15
N PHE A 49 5.06 -48.66 23.16
CA PHE A 49 5.87 -49.87 23.14
C PHE A 49 6.50 -50.13 24.49
N PRO A 50 5.95 -51.08 25.30
CA PRO A 50 6.49 -51.42 26.62
C PRO A 50 7.89 -52.04 26.58
N ALA A 51 8.60 -52.02 27.71
CA ALA A 51 9.97 -52.50 27.77
C ALA A 51 10.10 -53.95 27.29
N ASN A 52 9.10 -54.79 27.58
CA ASN A 52 9.06 -56.23 27.29
C ASN A 52 8.69 -56.56 25.83
N GLY A 53 8.14 -55.57 25.07
CA GLY A 53 7.68 -55.75 23.66
C GLY A 53 8.84 -55.77 22.65
N LYS A 54 9.83 -56.62 22.79
CA LYS A 54 10.96 -56.67 21.85
C LYS A 54 10.53 -57.09 20.43
N LYS A 55 9.60 -58.01 20.32
CA LYS A 55 9.10 -58.49 19.02
C LYS A 55 8.38 -57.41 18.23
N GLU A 56 7.45 -56.73 18.90
CA GLU A 56 6.66 -55.61 18.31
C GLU A 56 7.53 -54.42 17.91
N LYS A 57 8.57 -54.14 18.70
CA LYS A 57 9.56 -53.10 18.37
C LYS A 57 10.38 -53.44 17.11
N THR A 58 10.70 -54.69 16.93
CA THR A 58 11.40 -55.16 15.74
C THR A 58 10.50 -55.15 14.51
N GLU A 59 9.25 -55.54 14.66
CA GLU A 59 8.27 -55.56 13.57
C GLU A 59 7.96 -54.12 13.05
N ILE A 60 7.76 -53.14 13.98
CA ILE A 60 7.51 -51.75 13.58
C ILE A 60 8.73 -51.12 12.94
N LYS A 61 9.97 -51.44 13.37
CA LYS A 61 11.17 -50.94 12.72
C LYS A 61 11.30 -51.48 11.29
N ASN A 62 11.11 -52.78 11.10
CA ASN A 62 11.12 -53.42 9.77
C ASN A 62 10.02 -52.82 8.86
N LEU A 63 8.86 -52.46 9.42
CA LEU A 63 7.80 -51.78 8.70
C LEU A 63 8.25 -50.37 8.27
N VAL A 64 8.82 -49.59 9.19
CA VAL A 64 9.35 -48.25 8.88
C VAL A 64 10.42 -48.33 7.79
N GLU A 65 11.36 -49.27 7.87
CA GLU A 65 12.39 -49.49 6.84
C GLU A 65 11.78 -49.75 5.45
N LYS A 66 10.70 -50.54 5.39
CA LYS A 66 9.97 -50.79 4.14
C LYS A 66 9.24 -49.55 3.64
N LEU A 67 8.62 -48.80 4.54
CA LEU A 67 7.90 -47.57 4.20
C LEU A 67 8.83 -46.43 3.76
N GLN A 68 10.08 -46.40 4.25
CA GLN A 68 11.12 -45.46 3.80
C GLN A 68 11.48 -45.62 2.32
N GLN A 69 11.26 -46.81 1.73
CA GLN A 69 11.50 -47.06 0.31
C GLN A 69 10.43 -46.45 -0.61
N ILE A 70 9.30 -46.02 -0.03
CA ILE A 70 8.22 -45.34 -0.79
C ILE A 70 8.54 -43.88 -0.89
N GLU A 71 8.79 -43.42 -2.09
CA GLU A 71 9.13 -42.04 -2.39
C GLU A 71 8.01 -41.07 -1.91
N LEU A 72 8.43 -39.98 -1.30
CA LEU A 72 7.53 -38.90 -0.78
C LEU A 72 6.59 -39.33 0.36
N LEU A 73 6.55 -40.59 0.81
CA LEU A 73 5.63 -41.00 1.87
C LEU A 73 5.86 -40.28 3.18
N GLU A 74 7.12 -40.04 3.57
CA GLU A 74 7.48 -39.24 4.77
C GLU A 74 6.86 -37.87 4.71
N LYS A 75 7.02 -37.15 3.60
CA LYS A 75 6.45 -35.81 3.38
C LYS A 75 4.93 -35.84 3.41
N ARG A 76 4.30 -36.80 2.77
CA ARG A 76 2.83 -36.94 2.73
C ARG A 76 2.25 -37.23 4.11
N LEU A 77 2.84 -38.16 4.87
CA LEU A 77 2.43 -38.42 6.26
C LEU A 77 2.69 -37.22 7.18
N GLY A 78 3.78 -36.48 6.97
CA GLY A 78 4.08 -35.25 7.68
C GLY A 78 3.00 -34.18 7.50
N LYS A 79 2.48 -34.01 6.28
CA LYS A 79 1.39 -33.07 5.97
C LYS A 79 0.08 -33.37 6.71
N ILE A 80 -0.19 -34.67 7.01
CA ILE A 80 -1.39 -35.04 7.80
C ILE A 80 -1.35 -34.40 9.18
N ASN A 81 -0.16 -34.23 9.77
CA ASN A 81 -0.03 -33.58 11.06
C ASN A 81 -0.41 -32.08 11.06
N ASP A 82 -0.49 -31.45 9.90
CA ASP A 82 -0.90 -30.04 9.76
C ASP A 82 -2.41 -29.90 9.63
N LEU A 83 -3.13 -30.98 9.34
CA LEU A 83 -4.60 -30.96 9.24
C LEU A 83 -5.24 -30.76 10.64
N PRO A 84 -6.34 -30.00 10.75
CA PRO A 84 -7.06 -29.80 12.00
C PRO A 84 -7.71 -31.13 12.48
N THR A 85 -7.86 -31.27 13.80
CA THR A 85 -8.63 -32.39 14.37
C THR A 85 -10.13 -32.08 14.29
N ASN A 86 -10.99 -33.11 14.31
CA ASN A 86 -12.45 -32.89 14.25
C ASN A 86 -12.98 -31.99 15.36
N ASP A 87 -12.44 -32.10 16.58
CA ASP A 87 -12.83 -31.26 17.72
C ASP A 87 -12.40 -29.79 17.53
N SER A 88 -11.35 -29.54 16.77
CA SER A 88 -10.83 -28.20 16.51
C SER A 88 -11.44 -27.51 15.27
N LEU A 89 -12.24 -28.23 14.47
CA LEU A 89 -12.93 -27.65 13.31
C LEU A 89 -13.93 -26.55 13.70
N HIS A 90 -14.53 -26.66 14.86
CA HIS A 90 -15.52 -25.69 15.39
C HIS A 90 -14.89 -24.68 16.37
N ALA A 91 -13.60 -24.79 16.67
CA ALA A 91 -12.91 -23.88 17.57
C ALA A 91 -12.88 -22.47 16.99
N GLY A 92 -13.43 -21.50 17.71
CA GLY A 92 -13.40 -20.09 17.32
C GLY A 92 -14.58 -19.58 16.49
N TRP A 93 -15.62 -20.42 16.21
CA TRP A 93 -16.78 -19.99 15.43
C TRP A 93 -17.48 -18.74 15.98
N GLY A 94 -17.65 -18.62 17.28
CA GLY A 94 -18.24 -17.42 17.90
C GLY A 94 -17.42 -16.16 17.66
N LEU A 95 -16.09 -16.26 17.59
CA LEU A 95 -15.22 -15.15 17.23
C LEU A 95 -15.30 -14.83 15.73
N ILE A 96 -15.47 -15.84 14.89
CA ILE A 96 -15.66 -15.66 13.44
C ILE A 96 -16.97 -14.94 13.16
N ASP A 97 -18.04 -15.31 13.83
CA ASP A 97 -19.34 -14.63 13.68
C ASP A 97 -19.27 -13.16 14.12
N LEU A 98 -18.67 -12.90 15.28
CA LEU A 98 -18.42 -11.52 15.74
C LEU A 98 -17.52 -10.74 14.77
N ALA A 99 -16.45 -11.36 14.25
CA ALA A 99 -15.58 -10.74 13.26
C ALA A 99 -16.30 -10.45 11.96
N LYS A 100 -17.21 -11.34 11.51
CA LYS A 100 -18.02 -11.15 10.31
C LYS A 100 -18.91 -9.89 10.44
N GLU A 101 -19.60 -9.73 11.56
CA GLU A 101 -20.43 -8.55 11.80
C GLU A 101 -19.58 -7.27 11.89
N LEU A 102 -18.47 -7.32 12.62
CA LEU A 102 -17.55 -6.18 12.70
C LEU A 102 -16.96 -5.80 11.33
N LEU A 103 -16.56 -6.78 10.51
CA LEU A 103 -16.02 -6.54 9.19
C LEU A 103 -17.02 -5.91 8.22
N LYS A 104 -18.30 -6.30 8.29
CA LYS A 104 -19.36 -5.66 7.52
C LYS A 104 -19.47 -4.17 7.84
N ILE A 105 -19.50 -3.84 9.13
CA ILE A 105 -19.57 -2.44 9.59
C ILE A 105 -18.32 -1.68 9.19
N ALA A 106 -17.13 -2.29 9.37
CA ALA A 106 -15.86 -1.66 9.01
C ALA A 106 -15.74 -1.40 7.50
N ALA A 107 -16.17 -2.35 6.65
CA ALA A 107 -16.18 -2.19 5.20
C ALA A 107 -17.12 -1.05 4.78
N ALA A 108 -18.31 -0.99 5.37
CA ALA A 108 -19.25 0.08 5.10
C ALA A 108 -18.72 1.46 5.51
N GLN A 109 -18.09 1.56 6.69
CA GLN A 109 -17.45 2.80 7.13
C GLN A 109 -16.27 3.19 6.23
N LEU A 110 -15.53 2.23 5.72
CA LEU A 110 -14.43 2.49 4.78
C LEU A 110 -14.96 3.08 3.46
N GLU A 111 -16.05 2.55 2.91
CA GLU A 111 -16.70 3.09 1.72
C GLU A 111 -17.21 4.53 1.92
N ILE A 112 -17.78 4.82 3.11
CA ILE A 112 -18.19 6.20 3.45
C ILE A 112 -16.98 7.13 3.46
N ILE A 113 -15.89 6.74 4.13
CA ILE A 113 -14.66 7.52 4.18
C ILE A 113 -14.07 7.73 2.79
N PHE A 114 -14.07 6.70 1.95
CA PHE A 114 -13.60 6.82 0.56
C PHE A 114 -14.44 7.82 -0.24
N SER A 115 -15.76 7.76 -0.08
CA SER A 115 -16.68 8.69 -0.73
C SER A 115 -16.50 10.13 -0.25
N GLU A 116 -16.40 10.35 1.08
CA GLU A 116 -16.23 11.68 1.69
C GLU A 116 -14.93 12.36 1.26
N HIS A 117 -13.87 11.57 1.12
CA HIS A 117 -12.54 12.09 0.79
C HIS A 117 -12.16 11.95 -0.69
N ASN A 118 -13.07 11.45 -1.55
CA ASN A 118 -12.80 11.12 -2.95
C ASN A 118 -11.55 10.24 -3.12
N LEU A 119 -11.42 9.24 -2.27
CA LEU A 119 -10.32 8.28 -2.27
C LEU A 119 -10.85 6.90 -2.66
N ILE A 120 -9.95 6.07 -3.14
CA ILE A 120 -10.20 4.64 -3.37
C ILE A 120 -8.86 3.91 -3.27
N ASP A 121 -8.86 2.70 -2.72
CA ASP A 121 -7.68 1.84 -2.74
C ASP A 121 -7.65 0.93 -3.98
N PHE A 122 -6.52 0.24 -4.20
CA PHE A 122 -6.38 -0.67 -5.35
C PHE A 122 -7.36 -1.85 -5.30
N THR A 123 -7.72 -2.31 -4.10
CA THR A 123 -8.71 -3.38 -3.91
C THR A 123 -10.09 -2.89 -4.32
N GLY A 124 -10.47 -1.69 -3.87
CA GLY A 124 -11.72 -1.05 -4.24
C GLY A 124 -11.84 -0.85 -5.76
N VAL A 125 -10.79 -0.34 -6.42
CA VAL A 125 -10.79 -0.20 -7.89
C VAL A 125 -11.08 -1.55 -8.56
N SER A 126 -10.42 -2.62 -8.14
CA SER A 126 -10.62 -3.95 -8.73
C SER A 126 -12.02 -4.50 -8.46
N GLN A 127 -12.54 -4.32 -7.23
CA GLN A 127 -13.88 -4.76 -6.86
C GLN A 127 -14.97 -4.00 -7.62
N HIS A 128 -14.83 -2.68 -7.73
CA HIS A 128 -15.76 -1.85 -8.52
C HIS A 128 -15.72 -2.20 -10.00
N ALA A 129 -14.53 -2.49 -10.56
CA ALA A 129 -14.42 -2.94 -11.95
C ALA A 129 -15.19 -4.25 -12.19
N VAL A 130 -15.04 -5.24 -11.29
CA VAL A 130 -15.77 -6.51 -11.36
C VAL A 130 -17.26 -6.30 -11.16
N SER A 131 -17.69 -5.52 -10.17
CA SER A 131 -19.12 -5.28 -9.90
C SER A 131 -19.81 -4.49 -11.01
N THR A 132 -19.09 -3.59 -11.68
CA THR A 132 -19.63 -2.79 -12.79
C THR A 132 -19.94 -3.64 -14.03
N LEU A 133 -19.32 -4.82 -14.18
CA LEU A 133 -19.66 -5.74 -15.27
C LEU A 133 -20.94 -6.54 -14.98
N GLY A 134 -21.39 -6.64 -13.74
CA GLY A 134 -22.55 -7.46 -13.33
C GLY A 134 -22.20 -8.93 -13.13
N GLU A 135 -23.23 -9.77 -13.00
CA GLU A 135 -23.07 -11.23 -12.89
C GLU A 135 -23.16 -11.87 -14.29
N ASP A 136 -22.70 -13.11 -14.42
CA ASP A 136 -22.69 -13.84 -15.71
C ASP A 136 -24.08 -14.01 -16.30
N ASP A 137 -25.10 -14.19 -15.47
CA ASP A 137 -26.51 -14.34 -15.85
C ASP A 137 -27.26 -12.98 -15.97
N ASN A 138 -26.63 -11.90 -15.50
CA ASN A 138 -27.18 -10.54 -15.55
C ASN A 138 -26.09 -9.49 -15.84
N PRO A 139 -25.51 -9.50 -17.05
CA PRO A 139 -24.49 -8.55 -17.45
C PRO A 139 -25.05 -7.13 -17.55
N THR A 140 -24.23 -6.13 -17.19
CA THR A 140 -24.60 -4.72 -17.32
C THR A 140 -24.50 -4.23 -18.77
N ASN A 141 -25.11 -3.08 -19.07
CA ASN A 141 -24.95 -2.44 -20.39
C ASN A 141 -23.48 -2.15 -20.73
N LEU A 142 -22.64 -1.88 -19.73
CA LEU A 142 -21.20 -1.70 -19.94
C LEU A 142 -20.53 -3.02 -20.35
N ALA A 143 -20.85 -4.13 -19.67
CA ALA A 143 -20.32 -5.44 -20.03
C ALA A 143 -20.68 -5.81 -21.47
N LEU A 144 -21.93 -5.62 -21.88
CA LEU A 144 -22.39 -5.86 -23.26
C LEU A 144 -21.68 -4.94 -24.27
N THR A 145 -21.45 -3.67 -23.91
CA THR A 145 -20.73 -2.73 -24.77
C THR A 145 -19.28 -3.15 -24.97
N LEU A 146 -18.60 -3.54 -23.89
CA LEU A 146 -17.21 -4.00 -23.93
C LEU A 146 -17.09 -5.31 -24.70
N ASP A 147 -18.03 -6.26 -24.51
CA ASP A 147 -18.06 -7.52 -25.24
C ASP A 147 -18.17 -7.29 -26.75
N TYR A 148 -18.99 -6.31 -27.18
CA TYR A 148 -19.11 -5.95 -28.58
C TYR A 148 -17.87 -5.24 -29.14
N GLN A 149 -17.19 -4.42 -28.33
CA GLN A 149 -16.05 -3.60 -28.79
C GLN A 149 -14.72 -4.34 -28.75
N ILE A 150 -14.48 -5.18 -27.73
CA ILE A 150 -13.22 -5.87 -27.54
C ILE A 150 -13.16 -7.10 -28.46
N LYS A 151 -12.21 -7.09 -29.39
CA LYS A 151 -11.97 -8.22 -30.31
C LYS A 151 -10.70 -9.02 -29.95
N HIS A 152 -9.72 -8.35 -29.40
CA HIS A 152 -8.42 -8.95 -29.07
C HIS A 152 -8.01 -8.54 -27.67
N LEU A 153 -7.75 -9.51 -26.80
CA LEU A 153 -7.31 -9.28 -25.42
C LEU A 153 -5.93 -9.91 -25.22
N LEU A 154 -4.95 -9.06 -24.94
CA LEU A 154 -3.59 -9.47 -24.63
C LEU A 154 -3.32 -9.16 -23.15
N VAL A 155 -2.93 -10.17 -22.38
CA VAL A 155 -2.61 -10.03 -20.96
C VAL A 155 -1.17 -10.46 -20.75
N ASP A 156 -0.34 -9.53 -20.31
CA ASP A 156 1.06 -9.80 -19.97
C ASP A 156 1.22 -10.03 -18.46
N GLU A 157 2.28 -10.74 -18.07
CA GLU A 157 2.61 -11.06 -16.67
C GLU A 157 1.45 -11.73 -15.91
N VAL A 158 0.71 -12.65 -16.56
CA VAL A 158 -0.50 -13.30 -15.99
C VAL A 158 -0.23 -14.00 -14.64
N GLN A 159 1.01 -14.41 -14.34
CA GLN A 159 1.37 -15.02 -13.07
C GLN A 159 1.28 -14.05 -11.88
N ASP A 160 1.12 -12.73 -12.12
CA ASP A 160 0.98 -11.69 -11.09
C ASP A 160 -0.47 -11.22 -10.92
N VAL A 161 -1.42 -11.88 -11.53
CA VAL A 161 -2.84 -11.54 -11.46
C VAL A 161 -3.41 -11.90 -10.08
N SER A 162 -4.17 -11.00 -9.49
CA SER A 162 -4.94 -11.23 -8.26
C SER A 162 -6.27 -11.93 -8.56
N GLU A 163 -6.94 -12.45 -7.52
CA GLU A 163 -8.26 -13.10 -7.65
C GLU A 163 -9.30 -12.19 -8.30
N SER A 164 -9.37 -10.91 -7.90
CA SER A 164 -10.30 -9.95 -8.49
C SER A 164 -9.97 -9.62 -9.95
N GLN A 165 -8.70 -9.58 -10.32
CA GLN A 165 -8.27 -9.38 -11.71
C GLN A 165 -8.55 -10.64 -12.57
N TYR A 166 -8.36 -11.82 -12.01
CA TYR A 166 -8.73 -13.06 -12.67
C TYR A 166 -10.24 -13.11 -12.94
N GLU A 167 -11.06 -12.75 -11.94
CA GLU A 167 -12.51 -12.68 -12.08
C GLU A 167 -12.93 -11.61 -13.10
N LEU A 168 -12.23 -10.47 -13.14
CA LEU A 168 -12.47 -9.45 -14.17
C LEU A 168 -12.23 -10.00 -15.57
N LEU A 169 -11.12 -10.72 -15.80
CA LEU A 169 -10.81 -11.36 -17.08
C LEU A 169 -11.87 -12.39 -17.45
N ARG A 170 -12.27 -13.21 -16.48
CA ARG A 170 -13.31 -14.24 -16.68
C ARG A 170 -14.65 -13.62 -17.11
N ARG A 171 -15.08 -12.54 -16.45
CA ARG A 171 -16.33 -11.84 -16.77
C ARG A 171 -16.27 -11.12 -18.13
N LEU A 172 -15.14 -10.48 -18.44
CA LEU A 172 -14.95 -9.83 -19.76
C LEU A 172 -15.00 -10.82 -20.93
N THR A 173 -14.75 -12.07 -20.67
CA THR A 173 -14.66 -13.11 -21.72
C THR A 173 -15.70 -14.22 -21.57
N CYS A 174 -16.72 -14.05 -20.71
CA CYS A 174 -17.70 -15.11 -20.42
C CYS A 174 -18.52 -15.52 -21.66
N GLU A 175 -18.83 -14.58 -22.56
CA GLU A 175 -19.57 -14.79 -23.79
C GLU A 175 -18.70 -15.21 -25.01
N TRP A 176 -17.36 -15.31 -24.79
CA TRP A 176 -16.46 -15.67 -25.87
C TRP A 176 -16.47 -17.18 -26.12
N SER A 177 -16.38 -17.56 -27.38
CA SER A 177 -16.31 -18.95 -27.82
C SER A 177 -15.13 -19.20 -28.75
N ALA A 178 -14.78 -20.47 -28.94
CA ALA A 178 -13.67 -20.87 -29.81
C ALA A 178 -13.90 -20.51 -31.29
N ASP A 179 -15.16 -20.40 -31.70
CA ASP A 179 -15.57 -20.23 -33.12
C ASP A 179 -15.82 -18.74 -33.48
N ASP A 180 -15.71 -17.85 -32.51
CA ASP A 180 -15.82 -16.42 -32.77
C ASP A 180 -14.48 -15.83 -33.26
N SER A 181 -14.52 -14.68 -33.90
CA SER A 181 -13.33 -14.04 -34.44
C SER A 181 -12.48 -13.30 -33.37
N ARG A 182 -12.77 -13.49 -32.09
CA ARG A 182 -12.07 -12.86 -30.96
C ARG A 182 -10.86 -13.70 -30.55
N THR A 183 -9.84 -13.05 -30.04
CA THR A 183 -8.62 -13.75 -29.61
C THR A 183 -8.21 -13.35 -28.20
N LEU A 184 -7.86 -14.35 -27.38
CA LEU A 184 -7.28 -14.18 -26.05
C LEU A 184 -5.83 -14.68 -26.08
N PHE A 185 -4.89 -13.81 -25.71
CA PHE A 185 -3.47 -14.14 -25.64
C PHE A 185 -2.93 -13.82 -24.24
N LEU A 186 -2.52 -14.86 -23.51
CA LEU A 186 -2.01 -14.77 -22.16
C LEU A 186 -0.51 -15.07 -22.15
N VAL A 187 0.29 -14.16 -21.59
CA VAL A 187 1.75 -14.30 -21.51
C VAL A 187 2.17 -14.26 -20.05
N GLY A 188 3.06 -15.17 -19.66
CA GLY A 188 3.57 -15.19 -18.30
C GLY A 188 4.66 -16.22 -18.06
N ASP A 189 5.37 -16.04 -16.96
CA ASP A 189 6.37 -16.98 -16.44
C ASP A 189 6.09 -17.28 -14.96
N PRO A 190 5.54 -18.46 -14.61
CA PRO A 190 5.20 -18.79 -13.24
C PRO A 190 6.43 -18.80 -12.30
N GLN A 191 7.65 -18.97 -12.84
CA GLN A 191 8.90 -18.89 -12.07
C GLN A 191 9.22 -17.44 -11.65
N GLN A 192 8.56 -16.42 -12.24
CA GLN A 192 8.71 -15.00 -11.92
C GLN A 192 7.53 -14.41 -11.12
N ALA A 193 6.63 -15.25 -10.58
CA ALA A 193 5.53 -14.81 -9.71
C ALA A 193 6.05 -14.39 -8.33
N ILE A 194 6.16 -13.06 -8.06
CA ILE A 194 6.76 -12.51 -6.84
C ILE A 194 5.94 -11.38 -6.19
N TYR A 195 4.67 -11.21 -6.57
CA TYR A 195 3.80 -10.15 -6.05
C TYR A 195 2.64 -10.66 -5.17
N ARG A 196 2.86 -11.79 -4.45
CA ARG A 196 1.89 -12.33 -3.50
C ARG A 196 1.46 -11.31 -2.44
N PHE A 197 2.38 -10.46 -1.99
CA PHE A 197 2.08 -9.37 -1.04
C PHE A 197 1.10 -8.31 -1.61
N ARG A 198 0.86 -8.30 -2.93
CA ARG A 198 -0.16 -7.49 -3.61
C ARG A 198 -1.43 -8.29 -3.93
N GLY A 199 -1.57 -9.51 -3.38
CA GLY A 199 -2.70 -10.39 -3.68
C GLY A 199 -2.58 -11.20 -4.97
N ALA A 200 -1.40 -11.20 -5.63
CA ALA A 200 -1.18 -12.05 -6.80
C ALA A 200 -1.09 -13.52 -6.39
N GLU A 201 -1.71 -14.39 -7.16
CA GLU A 201 -1.72 -15.83 -6.92
C GLU A 201 -1.26 -16.60 -8.17
N VAL A 202 -0.07 -17.18 -8.10
CA VAL A 202 0.48 -18.01 -9.20
C VAL A 202 -0.42 -19.20 -9.53
N ARG A 203 -1.29 -19.59 -8.60
CA ARG A 203 -2.25 -20.68 -8.75
C ARG A 203 -3.10 -20.51 -10.02
N PHE A 204 -3.62 -19.30 -10.28
CA PHE A 204 -4.46 -19.04 -11.46
C PHE A 204 -3.72 -19.33 -12.77
N PHE A 205 -2.45 -18.94 -12.86
CA PHE A 205 -1.63 -19.28 -14.03
C PHE A 205 -1.46 -20.80 -14.19
N LEU A 206 -1.16 -21.51 -13.09
CA LEU A 206 -0.97 -22.97 -13.12
C LEU A 206 -2.25 -23.72 -13.47
N GLU A 207 -3.40 -23.27 -12.96
CA GLU A 207 -4.73 -23.82 -13.30
C GLU A 207 -5.05 -23.58 -14.78
N ILE A 208 -4.90 -22.35 -15.29
CA ILE A 208 -5.12 -22.04 -16.71
C ILE A 208 -4.24 -22.92 -17.61
N PHE A 209 -2.95 -23.04 -17.28
CA PHE A 209 -2.01 -23.81 -18.08
C PHE A 209 -2.31 -25.32 -18.06
N LYS A 210 -2.68 -25.86 -16.90
CA LYS A 210 -3.05 -27.26 -16.70
C LYS A 210 -4.36 -27.60 -17.39
N ASP A 211 -5.40 -26.78 -17.18
CA ASP A 211 -6.75 -27.04 -17.68
C ASP A 211 -6.90 -26.61 -19.14
N LYS A 212 -5.91 -25.89 -19.68
CA LYS A 212 -5.88 -25.35 -21.06
C LYS A 212 -7.11 -24.54 -21.39
N ARG A 213 -7.59 -23.74 -20.45
CA ARG A 213 -8.79 -22.92 -20.60
C ARG A 213 -8.83 -21.74 -19.62
N LEU A 214 -9.49 -20.66 -20.04
CA LEU A 214 -9.95 -19.60 -19.15
C LEU A 214 -11.48 -19.53 -19.25
N GLY A 215 -12.18 -19.84 -18.16
CA GLY A 215 -13.65 -19.94 -18.24
C GLY A 215 -14.09 -20.94 -19.30
N ASN A 216 -14.83 -20.46 -20.32
CA ASN A 216 -15.31 -21.27 -21.45
C ASN A 216 -14.34 -21.32 -22.64
N ILE A 217 -13.31 -20.49 -22.67
CA ILE A 217 -12.39 -20.35 -23.80
C ILE A 217 -11.30 -21.43 -23.74
N PRO A 218 -11.17 -22.33 -24.74
CA PRO A 218 -10.04 -23.23 -24.84
C PRO A 218 -8.78 -22.45 -25.23
N LEU A 219 -7.65 -22.81 -24.62
CA LEU A 219 -6.35 -22.19 -24.86
C LEU A 219 -5.34 -23.21 -25.35
N GLU A 220 -4.51 -22.83 -26.30
CA GLU A 220 -3.37 -23.63 -26.76
C GLU A 220 -2.10 -23.18 -26.02
N PRO A 221 -1.49 -24.01 -25.15
CA PRO A 221 -0.28 -23.64 -24.44
C PRO A 221 0.94 -23.68 -25.38
N LEU A 222 1.67 -22.57 -25.41
CA LEU A 222 2.91 -22.42 -26.16
C LEU A 222 4.06 -22.17 -25.20
N GLU A 223 5.16 -22.92 -25.34
CA GLU A 223 6.34 -22.79 -24.50
C GLU A 223 7.49 -22.14 -25.27
N ILE A 224 8.04 -21.07 -24.72
CA ILE A 224 9.23 -20.40 -25.25
C ILE A 224 10.42 -20.74 -24.37
N ASN A 225 11.33 -21.56 -24.87
CA ASN A 225 12.48 -22.04 -24.11
C ASN A 225 13.83 -21.47 -24.55
N LYS A 226 13.90 -20.60 -25.55
CA LYS A 226 15.14 -19.97 -26.01
C LYS A 226 15.45 -18.71 -25.23
N ASN A 227 16.64 -18.64 -24.62
CA ASN A 227 17.09 -17.46 -23.88
C ASN A 227 18.05 -16.63 -24.73
N PHE A 228 17.59 -15.46 -25.16
CA PHE A 228 18.36 -14.47 -25.94
C PHE A 228 19.03 -13.40 -25.08
N ARG A 229 18.74 -13.38 -23.74
CA ARG A 229 19.21 -12.33 -22.83
C ARG A 229 20.60 -12.61 -22.30
N ALA A 230 20.79 -13.73 -21.67
CA ALA A 230 21.99 -14.04 -20.89
C ALA A 230 23.02 -14.87 -21.67
N SER A 231 24.28 -14.81 -21.26
CA SER A 231 25.35 -15.66 -21.76
C SER A 231 25.07 -17.14 -21.46
N SER A 232 25.59 -18.04 -22.30
CA SER A 232 25.31 -19.48 -22.12
C SER A 232 25.82 -20.02 -20.77
N GLY A 233 26.91 -19.46 -20.24
CA GLY A 233 27.41 -19.85 -18.92
C GLY A 233 26.43 -19.54 -17.78
N LEU A 234 25.74 -18.40 -17.83
CA LEU A 234 24.68 -18.05 -16.88
C LEU A 234 23.45 -18.94 -17.05
N VAL A 235 22.99 -19.15 -18.27
CA VAL A 235 21.81 -19.97 -18.54
C VAL A 235 22.02 -21.41 -18.07
N ASN A 236 23.17 -22.02 -18.36
CA ASN A 236 23.51 -23.36 -17.93
C ASN A 236 23.58 -23.46 -16.40
N TRP A 237 24.18 -22.46 -15.74
CA TRP A 237 24.23 -22.41 -14.28
C TRP A 237 22.83 -22.31 -13.68
N VAL A 238 21.96 -21.46 -14.22
CA VAL A 238 20.57 -21.35 -13.77
C VAL A 238 19.83 -22.67 -13.94
N ASN A 239 20.00 -23.33 -15.09
CA ASN A 239 19.39 -24.65 -15.34
C ASN A 239 19.84 -25.70 -14.32
N GLU A 240 21.14 -25.75 -14.01
CA GLU A 240 21.70 -26.69 -13.04
C GLU A 240 21.18 -26.41 -11.62
N ILE A 241 21.33 -25.18 -11.13
CA ILE A 241 21.03 -24.81 -9.75
C ILE A 241 19.52 -24.82 -9.47
N PHE A 242 18.72 -24.25 -10.36
CA PHE A 242 17.29 -24.12 -10.14
C PHE A 242 16.51 -25.41 -10.40
N SER A 243 17.04 -26.37 -11.15
CA SER A 243 16.48 -27.72 -11.18
C SER A 243 16.52 -28.43 -9.82
N ILE A 244 17.48 -28.05 -8.95
CA ILE A 244 17.58 -28.54 -7.57
C ILE A 244 16.70 -27.74 -6.60
N ILE A 245 16.63 -26.40 -6.79
CA ILE A 245 15.90 -25.49 -5.89
C ILE A 245 14.38 -25.61 -6.06
N PHE A 246 13.88 -25.64 -7.29
CA PHE A 246 12.45 -25.82 -7.56
C PHE A 246 12.07 -27.28 -7.37
N SER A 247 11.02 -27.52 -6.61
CA SER A 247 10.46 -28.84 -6.36
C SER A 247 9.38 -29.19 -7.40
N GLU A 248 8.74 -30.34 -7.24
CA GLU A 248 7.55 -30.70 -8.00
C GLU A 248 6.45 -29.64 -7.87
N GLU A 249 5.68 -29.47 -8.93
CA GLU A 249 4.54 -28.59 -8.98
C GLU A 249 3.48 -28.95 -7.94
N ASN A 250 3.03 -27.94 -7.20
CA ASN A 250 1.93 -28.04 -6.25
C ASN A 250 1.14 -26.74 -6.24
N ILE A 251 -0.01 -26.76 -6.89
CA ILE A 251 -0.88 -25.61 -7.05
C ILE A 251 -1.29 -25.00 -5.69
N ILE A 252 -1.62 -25.86 -4.69
CA ILE A 252 -2.05 -25.42 -3.35
C ILE A 252 -0.94 -24.66 -2.60
N GLU A 253 0.31 -25.09 -2.76
CA GLU A 253 1.46 -24.49 -2.10
C GLU A 253 2.16 -23.44 -2.97
N GLY A 254 1.61 -23.13 -4.15
CA GLY A 254 2.22 -22.23 -5.11
C GLY A 254 3.62 -22.70 -5.55
N SER A 255 3.89 -23.99 -5.52
CA SER A 255 5.15 -24.59 -5.99
C SER A 255 5.09 -24.78 -7.50
N VAL A 256 6.14 -24.30 -8.18
CA VAL A 256 6.27 -24.31 -9.63
C VAL A 256 7.40 -25.28 -10.01
N SER A 257 7.19 -26.08 -11.04
CA SER A 257 8.25 -26.90 -11.63
C SER A 257 9.25 -26.03 -12.39
N PHE A 258 10.52 -26.46 -12.43
CA PHE A 258 11.52 -25.70 -13.17
C PHE A 258 11.49 -26.05 -14.67
N MET A 259 11.38 -25.00 -15.50
CA MET A 259 11.46 -25.11 -16.96
C MET A 259 12.84 -24.64 -17.43
N GLN A 260 13.59 -25.54 -18.06
CA GLN A 260 14.94 -25.26 -18.54
C GLN A 260 14.92 -24.38 -19.79
N SER A 261 15.86 -23.42 -19.84
CA SER A 261 16.06 -22.55 -20.99
C SER A 261 17.24 -23.00 -21.85
N LYS A 262 17.14 -22.83 -23.17
CA LYS A 262 18.23 -23.10 -24.15
C LYS A 262 19.01 -21.80 -24.39
N PRO A 263 20.32 -21.79 -24.12
CA PRO A 263 21.15 -20.59 -24.37
C PRO A 263 21.36 -20.37 -25.88
N ILE A 264 21.30 -19.11 -26.29
CA ILE A 264 21.57 -18.69 -27.67
C ILE A 264 22.88 -17.90 -27.78
N LYS A 265 23.21 -17.08 -26.75
CA LYS A 265 24.45 -16.28 -26.73
C LYS A 265 25.66 -17.13 -26.41
N PRO A 266 26.88 -16.70 -26.85
CA PRO A 266 28.12 -17.41 -26.56
C PRO A 266 28.43 -17.49 -25.05
N GLN A 267 29.28 -18.44 -24.68
CA GLN A 267 29.77 -18.57 -23.32
C GLN A 267 30.79 -17.49 -23.02
N LEU A 268 30.66 -16.84 -21.87
CA LEU A 268 31.66 -15.92 -21.32
C LEU A 268 32.44 -16.63 -20.20
N GLN A 269 33.72 -16.25 -20.05
CA GLN A 269 34.52 -16.72 -18.91
C GLN A 269 33.99 -16.13 -17.60
N ASN A 270 34.01 -16.91 -16.52
CA ASN A 270 33.62 -16.50 -15.18
C ASN A 270 32.21 -15.89 -15.12
N SER A 271 31.23 -16.52 -15.73
CA SER A 271 29.85 -16.04 -15.74
C SER A 271 29.25 -15.95 -14.35
N VAL A 272 29.63 -16.82 -13.40
CA VAL A 272 29.18 -16.81 -12.00
C VAL A 272 30.38 -16.80 -11.05
N ASN A 273 30.36 -15.88 -10.10
CA ASN A 273 31.44 -15.68 -9.13
C ASN A 273 30.90 -15.77 -7.71
N TYR A 274 31.56 -16.52 -6.85
CA TYR A 274 31.17 -16.77 -5.47
C TYR A 274 32.12 -16.09 -4.51
N TYR A 275 31.58 -15.42 -3.47
CA TYR A 275 32.37 -14.74 -2.46
C TYR A 275 31.86 -15.09 -1.07
N SER A 276 32.74 -15.60 -0.21
CA SER A 276 32.48 -15.88 1.18
C SER A 276 33.24 -14.93 2.07
N ILE A 277 32.56 -14.35 3.06
CA ILE A 277 33.06 -13.24 3.86
C ILE A 277 32.70 -13.46 5.34
N ASN A 278 33.51 -12.94 6.24
CA ASN A 278 33.32 -13.19 7.67
C ASN A 278 32.25 -12.30 8.33
N ASN A 279 32.15 -11.05 7.92
CA ASN A 279 31.21 -10.08 8.50
C ASN A 279 30.61 -9.09 7.48
N HIS A 280 29.63 -8.31 7.89
CA HIS A 280 28.90 -7.40 7.00
C HIS A 280 29.71 -6.18 6.52
N ARG A 281 30.66 -5.68 7.31
CA ARG A 281 31.53 -4.57 6.90
C ARG A 281 32.50 -5.02 5.82
N ASP A 282 33.03 -6.22 5.92
CA ASP A 282 33.89 -6.80 4.88
C ASP A 282 33.11 -7.10 3.61
N GLU A 283 31.81 -7.41 3.72
CA GLU A 283 30.90 -7.55 2.58
C GLU A 283 30.86 -6.25 1.75
N ALA A 284 30.64 -5.10 2.40
CA ALA A 284 30.62 -3.81 1.70
C ALA A 284 31.96 -3.52 1.00
N ARG A 285 33.11 -3.79 1.67
CA ARG A 285 34.43 -3.64 1.04
C ARG A 285 34.59 -4.55 -0.18
N LYS A 286 34.18 -5.81 -0.08
CA LYS A 286 34.28 -6.76 -1.20
C LYS A 286 33.44 -6.33 -2.39
N ILE A 287 32.24 -5.80 -2.15
CA ILE A 287 31.38 -5.26 -3.19
C ILE A 287 32.08 -4.07 -3.91
N ILE A 288 32.69 -3.16 -3.17
CA ILE A 288 33.47 -2.08 -3.74
C ILE A 288 34.60 -2.60 -4.63
N GLU A 289 35.34 -3.62 -4.15
CA GLU A 289 36.42 -4.26 -4.92
C GLU A 289 35.88 -4.86 -6.24
N ILE A 290 34.75 -5.59 -6.18
CA ILE A 290 34.08 -6.17 -7.34
C ILE A 290 33.72 -5.07 -8.35
N ILE A 291 33.06 -3.99 -7.88
CA ILE A 291 32.68 -2.87 -8.75
C ILE A 291 33.90 -2.22 -9.40
N LYS A 292 34.99 -1.96 -8.65
CA LYS A 292 36.24 -1.41 -9.20
C LYS A 292 36.88 -2.32 -10.25
N LYS A 293 36.82 -3.65 -10.07
CA LYS A 293 37.25 -4.64 -11.05
C LYS A 293 36.39 -4.59 -12.33
N ILE A 294 35.09 -4.59 -12.18
CA ILE A 294 34.13 -4.52 -13.30
C ILE A 294 34.33 -3.21 -14.07
N LYS A 295 34.43 -2.07 -13.39
CA LYS A 295 34.65 -0.74 -14.04
C LYS A 295 35.93 -0.63 -14.84
N LYS A 296 36.95 -1.44 -14.56
CA LYS A 296 38.20 -1.49 -15.36
C LYS A 296 38.03 -2.24 -16.68
N VAL A 297 37.08 -3.13 -16.80
CA VAL A 297 36.92 -4.07 -17.93
C VAL A 297 35.66 -3.76 -18.74
N LYS A 298 34.63 -3.19 -18.12
CA LYS A 298 33.37 -2.90 -18.80
C LYS A 298 33.46 -1.78 -19.82
N SER A 299 32.65 -1.83 -20.88
CA SER A 299 32.44 -0.69 -21.80
C SER A 299 31.52 0.36 -21.14
N GLU A 300 31.51 1.59 -21.66
CA GLU A 300 30.71 2.71 -21.14
C GLU A 300 29.19 2.41 -21.11
N LYS A 301 28.72 1.61 -22.06
CA LYS A 301 27.30 1.27 -22.19
C LYS A 301 26.82 0.14 -21.26
N GLU A 302 27.74 -0.58 -20.62
CA GLU A 302 27.41 -1.71 -19.77
C GLU A 302 26.98 -1.29 -18.38
N THR A 303 25.98 -1.98 -17.83
CA THR A 303 25.30 -1.64 -16.60
C THR A 303 25.69 -2.55 -15.43
N ILE A 304 25.82 -1.97 -14.23
CA ILE A 304 26.08 -2.71 -12.98
C ILE A 304 24.89 -2.51 -12.06
N ALA A 305 24.37 -3.61 -11.47
CA ALA A 305 23.32 -3.55 -10.47
C ALA A 305 23.70 -4.26 -9.17
N ILE A 306 23.31 -3.68 -8.03
CA ILE A 306 23.31 -4.31 -6.71
C ILE A 306 21.86 -4.60 -6.36
N LEU A 307 21.50 -5.87 -6.24
CA LEU A 307 20.12 -6.29 -5.94
C LEU A 307 20.08 -6.93 -4.55
N ALA A 308 19.50 -6.22 -3.58
CA ALA A 308 19.37 -6.70 -2.22
C ALA A 308 17.98 -7.28 -1.94
N ARG A 309 17.89 -8.26 -1.05
CA ARG A 309 16.58 -8.82 -0.64
C ARG A 309 15.76 -7.79 0.13
N ASN A 310 16.40 -7.08 1.06
CA ASN A 310 15.80 -6.04 1.90
C ASN A 310 16.67 -4.79 1.89
N ARG A 311 16.08 -3.63 2.13
CA ARG A 311 16.79 -2.34 2.28
C ARG A 311 17.85 -2.39 3.40
N SER A 312 17.55 -3.07 4.51
CA SER A 312 18.49 -3.25 5.64
C SER A 312 19.80 -3.94 5.26
N HIS A 313 19.84 -4.66 4.12
CA HIS A 313 21.08 -5.28 3.64
C HIS A 313 22.03 -4.24 2.98
N LEU A 314 21.56 -3.04 2.68
CA LEU A 314 22.30 -1.98 2.01
C LEU A 314 22.91 -0.95 2.96
N VAL A 315 22.60 -1.01 4.27
CA VAL A 315 22.99 -0.01 5.27
C VAL A 315 24.51 0.24 5.30
N ASP A 316 25.33 -0.81 5.18
CA ASP A 316 26.80 -0.68 5.14
C ASP A 316 27.33 -0.40 3.72
N ILE A 317 26.59 -0.79 2.68
CA ILE A 317 27.02 -0.72 1.28
C ILE A 317 26.92 0.73 0.75
N LEU A 318 25.81 1.42 1.00
CA LEU A 318 25.59 2.78 0.50
C LEU A 318 26.62 3.79 1.02
N PRO A 319 26.92 3.84 2.35
CA PRO A 319 27.99 4.69 2.87
C PRO A 319 29.36 4.35 2.29
N ALA A 320 29.64 3.06 2.04
CA ALA A 320 30.91 2.64 1.43
C ALA A 320 31.05 3.11 -0.03
N LEU A 321 29.95 3.05 -0.83
CA LEU A 321 29.92 3.61 -2.19
C LEU A 321 30.18 5.13 -2.18
N GLN A 322 29.53 5.85 -1.25
CA GLN A 322 29.74 7.30 -1.10
C GLN A 322 31.17 7.66 -0.70
N PHE A 323 31.74 6.91 0.26
CA PHE A 323 33.12 7.13 0.73
C PHE A 323 34.14 6.95 -0.42
N GLU A 324 33.96 5.91 -1.22
CA GLU A 324 34.81 5.61 -2.38
C GLU A 324 34.47 6.43 -3.64
N LYS A 325 33.54 7.38 -3.53
CA LYS A 325 33.08 8.27 -4.62
C LYS A 325 32.62 7.51 -5.87
N ILE A 326 32.06 6.32 -5.68
CA ILE A 326 31.42 5.55 -6.76
C ILE A 326 30.04 6.15 -6.99
N THR A 327 29.75 6.54 -8.23
CA THR A 327 28.43 7.04 -8.63
C THR A 327 27.42 5.90 -8.59
N PHE A 328 26.29 6.10 -7.93
CA PHE A 328 25.21 5.13 -7.87
C PHE A 328 23.84 5.80 -7.87
N ASP A 329 22.84 5.06 -8.32
CA ASP A 329 21.44 5.46 -8.26
C ASP A 329 20.72 4.46 -7.39
N ALA A 330 20.21 4.93 -6.27
CA ALA A 330 19.45 4.13 -5.33
C ALA A 330 17.95 4.38 -5.53
N ILE A 331 17.22 3.33 -5.88
CA ILE A 331 15.79 3.40 -6.20
C ILE A 331 14.99 2.87 -5.02
N ASP A 332 14.09 3.71 -4.47
CA ASP A 332 13.17 3.37 -3.37
C ASP A 332 13.86 2.79 -2.13
N ILE A 333 15.00 3.32 -1.70
CA ILE A 333 15.77 2.74 -0.60
C ILE A 333 15.46 3.39 0.74
N ASP A 334 15.43 4.72 0.82
CA ASP A 334 15.16 5.46 2.04
C ASP A 334 13.77 6.10 1.99
N GLU A 335 13.11 6.25 3.13
CA GLU A 335 11.87 7.02 3.23
C GLU A 335 12.20 8.50 3.06
N LEU A 336 11.37 9.23 2.30
CA LEU A 336 11.56 10.67 2.13
C LEU A 336 11.49 11.40 3.48
N SER A 337 10.70 10.86 4.42
CA SER A 337 10.58 11.39 5.79
C SER A 337 11.87 11.35 6.61
N ASP A 338 12.83 10.49 6.27
CA ASP A 338 14.06 10.31 7.03
C ASP A 338 15.16 11.31 6.60
N GLU A 339 14.93 12.04 5.53
CA GLU A 339 15.85 13.07 5.07
C GLU A 339 15.80 14.31 5.98
N PRO A 340 16.94 14.77 6.53
CA PRO A 340 16.97 15.90 7.48
C PRO A 340 16.32 17.18 6.94
N ILE A 341 16.47 17.48 5.64
CA ILE A 341 15.85 18.65 5.03
C ILE A 341 14.32 18.55 5.03
N ILE A 342 13.77 17.35 4.88
CA ILE A 342 12.32 17.11 4.91
C ILE A 342 11.76 17.23 6.33
N GLU A 343 12.49 16.73 7.33
CA GLU A 343 12.13 16.95 8.75
C GLU A 343 12.14 18.45 9.12
N ASP A 344 13.12 19.18 8.61
CA ASP A 344 13.19 20.65 8.81
C ASP A 344 12.00 21.36 8.14
N LEU A 345 11.67 21.01 6.89
CA LEU A 345 10.51 21.57 6.17
C LEU A 345 9.18 21.18 6.83
N PHE A 346 9.05 19.94 7.29
CA PHE A 346 7.86 19.50 8.02
C PHE A 346 7.70 20.28 9.34
N SER A 347 8.81 20.51 10.06
CA SER A 347 8.79 21.35 11.26
C SER A 347 8.42 22.81 10.95
N LEU A 348 8.90 23.34 9.81
CA LEU A 348 8.55 24.69 9.35
C LEU A 348 7.05 24.80 9.05
N THR A 349 6.49 23.82 8.36
CA THR A 349 5.06 23.73 8.07
C THR A 349 4.23 23.69 9.36
N ARG A 350 4.60 22.84 10.32
CA ARG A 350 3.89 22.75 11.60
C ARG A 350 4.02 24.02 12.44
N ALA A 351 5.20 24.63 12.48
CA ALA A 351 5.40 25.88 13.22
C ALA A 351 4.55 27.03 12.64
N PHE A 352 4.39 27.07 11.32
CA PHE A 352 3.55 28.05 10.64
C PHE A 352 2.05 27.82 10.92
N LEU A 353 1.60 26.57 10.87
CA LEU A 353 0.19 26.21 11.09
C LEU A 353 -0.22 26.27 12.56
N PHE A 354 0.67 25.86 13.46
CA PHE A 354 0.37 25.73 14.90
C PHE A 354 1.38 26.49 15.73
N HIS A 355 1.06 27.74 16.02
CA HIS A 355 1.93 28.61 16.80
C HIS A 355 2.20 28.12 18.24
N ALA A 356 1.35 27.23 18.76
CA ALA A 356 1.54 26.58 20.06
C ALA A 356 2.45 25.34 20.01
N ASP A 357 2.85 24.84 18.82
CA ASP A 357 3.75 23.70 18.69
C ASP A 357 5.21 24.07 18.98
N ARG A 358 5.54 24.10 20.26
CA ARG A 358 6.89 24.49 20.73
C ARG A 358 8.00 23.65 20.09
N SER A 359 7.78 22.35 19.91
CA SER A 359 8.80 21.46 19.34
C SER A 359 9.17 21.83 17.92
N SER A 360 8.19 22.07 17.09
CA SER A 360 8.39 22.49 15.69
C SER A 360 9.03 23.88 15.58
N TRP A 361 8.62 24.82 16.43
CA TRP A 361 9.27 26.13 16.53
C TRP A 361 10.73 26.05 16.95
N LEU A 362 11.05 25.26 17.97
CA LEU A 362 12.43 25.04 18.40
C LEU A 362 13.26 24.40 17.28
N ALA A 363 12.71 23.42 16.56
CA ALA A 363 13.37 22.82 15.40
C ALA A 363 13.67 23.85 14.31
N CYS A 364 12.72 24.74 13.97
CA CYS A 364 12.91 25.81 13.00
C CYS A 364 14.00 26.80 13.40
N LEU A 365 14.07 27.19 14.67
CA LEU A 365 15.12 28.08 15.17
C LEU A 365 16.49 27.41 15.24
N ARG A 366 16.53 26.09 15.36
CA ARG A 366 17.75 25.29 15.33
C ARG A 366 18.21 24.96 13.92
N ALA A 367 17.28 24.88 12.95
CA ALA A 367 17.56 24.56 11.56
C ALA A 367 18.63 25.46 10.92
N PRO A 368 19.33 25.00 9.86
CA PRO A 368 20.48 25.73 9.29
C PRO A 368 20.20 27.16 8.84
N TRP A 369 18.96 27.50 8.49
CA TRP A 369 18.57 28.85 8.07
C TRP A 369 18.46 29.88 9.21
N CYS A 370 18.38 29.41 10.46
CA CYS A 370 18.39 30.30 11.64
C CYS A 370 19.57 29.97 12.55
N GLY A 371 19.79 28.71 12.89
CA GLY A 371 20.99 28.16 13.55
C GLY A 371 21.26 28.71 14.93
N LEU A 372 20.24 28.90 15.78
CA LEU A 372 20.46 29.31 17.18
C LEU A 372 21.14 28.18 17.95
N THR A 373 22.02 28.55 18.89
CA THR A 373 22.68 27.60 19.80
C THR A 373 21.70 27.10 20.86
N MET A 374 21.99 25.96 21.46
CA MET A 374 21.19 25.43 22.56
C MET A 374 21.17 26.40 23.75
N ASN A 375 22.27 27.10 24.00
CA ASN A 375 22.36 28.09 25.06
C ASN A 375 21.38 29.23 24.83
N SER A 376 21.35 29.80 23.62
CA SER A 376 20.41 30.86 23.25
C SER A 376 18.97 30.37 23.28
N MET A 377 18.71 29.13 22.92
CA MET A 377 17.36 28.56 23.03
C MET A 377 16.96 28.40 24.51
N CYS A 378 17.85 28.00 25.39
CA CYS A 378 17.57 27.98 26.86
C CYS A 378 17.23 29.37 27.39
N ILE A 379 18.02 30.38 27.04
CA ILE A 379 17.76 31.79 27.47
C ILE A 379 16.37 32.24 27.02
N LEU A 380 16.00 31.96 25.78
CA LEU A 380 14.71 32.39 25.24
C LEU A 380 13.52 31.68 25.89
N PHE A 381 13.63 30.41 26.29
CA PHE A 381 12.45 29.56 26.49
C PHE A 381 12.35 28.88 27.86
N GLU A 382 13.41 28.78 28.64
CA GLU A 382 13.43 28.02 29.90
C GLU A 382 12.52 28.69 30.97
N GLU A 383 12.56 29.98 31.09
CA GLU A 383 11.73 30.75 32.04
C GLU A 383 10.30 31.02 31.53
N ASN A 384 10.03 30.79 30.24
CA ASN A 384 8.78 31.19 29.59
C ASN A 384 7.94 29.97 29.08
N LYS A 385 7.84 28.91 29.88
CA LYS A 385 7.16 27.65 29.48
C LYS A 385 5.68 27.77 29.11
N LYS A 386 5.00 28.83 29.62
CA LYS A 386 3.58 29.08 29.37
C LYS A 386 3.29 29.95 28.12
N LYS A 387 4.31 30.59 27.55
CA LYS A 387 4.19 31.44 26.36
C LYS A 387 4.49 30.64 25.09
N THR A 388 3.92 31.05 23.97
CA THR A 388 4.32 30.54 22.65
C THR A 388 5.75 31.00 22.33
N ILE A 389 6.42 30.28 21.47
CA ILE A 389 7.76 30.68 21.01
C ILE A 389 7.69 31.99 20.25
N TRP A 390 6.62 32.20 19.47
CA TRP A 390 6.37 33.46 18.78
C TRP A 390 6.28 34.69 19.73
N GLU A 391 5.59 34.54 20.85
CA GLU A 391 5.55 35.57 21.89
C GLU A 391 6.91 35.85 22.53
N CYS A 392 7.71 34.77 22.78
CA CYS A 392 9.03 34.88 23.35
C CYS A 392 10.01 35.63 22.47
N ILE A 393 10.05 35.33 21.17
CA ILE A 393 10.95 35.99 20.19
C ILE A 393 10.53 37.42 19.84
N ASN A 394 9.29 37.79 20.13
CA ASN A 394 8.82 39.17 19.97
C ASN A 394 8.98 40.03 21.24
N ASN A 395 9.61 39.47 22.29
CA ASN A 395 9.84 40.19 23.53
C ASN A 395 11.29 40.74 23.56
N ASP A 396 11.44 42.04 23.36
CA ASP A 396 12.75 42.72 23.29
C ASP A 396 13.63 42.50 24.52
N LYS A 397 13.04 42.37 25.73
CA LYS A 397 13.78 42.09 26.95
C LYS A 397 14.45 40.72 26.99
N ILE A 398 13.83 39.75 26.32
CA ILE A 398 14.34 38.39 26.27
C ILE A 398 15.42 38.27 25.18
N ILE A 399 15.15 38.82 23.99
CA ILE A 399 16.07 38.69 22.84
C ILE A 399 17.34 39.54 23.03
N SER A 400 17.31 40.60 23.83
CA SER A 400 18.51 41.44 24.12
C SER A 400 19.61 40.69 24.88
N GLN A 401 19.32 39.51 25.43
CA GLN A 401 20.29 38.65 26.13
C GLN A 401 21.08 37.76 25.17
N LEU A 402 20.72 37.71 23.87
CA LEU A 402 21.37 36.88 22.89
C LEU A 402 22.65 37.56 22.36
N GLU A 403 23.56 36.71 21.86
CA GLU A 403 24.76 37.20 21.16
C GLU A 403 24.35 37.96 19.88
N LYS A 404 25.10 38.99 19.54
CA LYS A 404 24.80 39.90 18.43
C LYS A 404 24.56 39.16 17.08
N ASN A 405 25.37 38.15 16.79
CA ASN A 405 25.24 37.35 15.56
C ASN A 405 23.97 36.50 15.56
N GLU A 406 23.57 35.95 16.72
CA GLU A 406 22.36 35.14 16.82
C GLU A 406 21.11 35.99 16.80
N LEU A 407 21.18 37.18 17.41
CA LEU A 407 20.13 38.18 17.36
C LEU A 407 19.82 38.58 15.90
N GLN A 408 20.84 38.83 15.08
CA GLN A 408 20.65 39.17 13.68
C GLN A 408 19.96 38.02 12.88
N ARG A 409 20.34 36.78 13.16
CA ARG A 409 19.70 35.62 12.51
C ARG A 409 18.24 35.47 12.96
N LEU A 410 17.98 35.66 14.25
CA LEU A 410 16.65 35.59 14.82
C LEU A 410 15.74 36.72 14.25
N GLU A 411 16.24 37.93 14.14
CA GLU A 411 15.50 39.06 13.56
C GLU A 411 15.17 38.82 12.08
N ARG A 412 16.09 38.25 11.31
CA ARG A 412 15.85 37.83 9.93
C ARG A 412 14.75 36.76 9.86
N PHE A 413 14.81 35.74 10.71
CA PHE A 413 13.77 34.71 10.78
C PHE A 413 12.41 35.33 11.14
N LYS A 414 12.35 36.16 12.16
CA LYS A 414 11.17 36.84 12.66
C LYS A 414 10.50 37.74 11.58
N LEU A 415 11.30 38.51 10.86
CA LEU A 415 10.81 39.35 9.76
C LEU A 415 10.16 38.50 8.65
N ASN A 416 10.83 37.44 8.23
CA ASN A 416 10.31 36.57 7.15
C ASN A 416 9.08 35.75 7.60
N MET A 417 9.03 35.35 8.88
CA MET A 417 7.87 34.69 9.43
C MET A 417 6.66 35.63 9.47
N LYS A 418 6.86 36.92 9.86
CA LYS A 418 5.80 37.92 9.83
C LYS A 418 5.25 38.11 8.43
N ILE A 419 6.11 38.23 7.42
CA ILE A 419 5.70 38.31 6.01
C ILE A 419 4.90 37.07 5.58
N ALA A 420 5.28 35.87 6.04
CA ALA A 420 4.55 34.65 5.75
C ALA A 420 3.17 34.64 6.42
N ILE A 421 3.07 35.06 7.68
CA ILE A 421 1.80 35.18 8.43
C ILE A 421 0.87 36.17 7.76
N ASP A 422 1.38 37.33 7.31
CA ASP A 422 0.59 38.36 6.61
C ASP A 422 0.01 37.87 5.27
N GLN A 423 0.51 36.75 4.74
CA GLN A 423 -0.01 36.09 3.52
C GLN A 423 -1.00 34.96 3.82
N TYR A 424 -1.41 34.81 5.08
CA TYR A 424 -2.37 33.75 5.44
C TYR A 424 -3.65 33.89 4.60
N GLY A 425 -4.10 32.72 4.07
CA GLY A 425 -5.24 32.68 3.13
C GLY A 425 -4.85 32.49 1.66
N LYS A 426 -3.55 32.60 1.31
CA LYS A 426 -3.02 32.13 0.03
C LYS A 426 -2.72 30.62 0.10
N PRO A 427 -2.48 29.96 -1.06
CA PRO A 427 -2.05 28.56 -1.06
C PRO A 427 -0.84 28.36 -0.15
N ILE A 428 -0.93 27.36 0.72
CA ILE A 428 0.08 27.13 1.77
C ILE A 428 1.45 26.78 1.18
N ARG A 429 1.46 26.07 0.05
CA ARG A 429 2.68 25.82 -0.72
C ARG A 429 3.39 27.12 -1.05
N ASP A 430 2.70 28.07 -1.66
CA ASP A 430 3.29 29.33 -2.11
C ASP A 430 3.87 30.12 -0.95
N ILE A 431 3.18 30.13 0.20
CA ILE A 431 3.65 30.81 1.40
C ILE A 431 4.92 30.17 1.93
N LEU A 432 4.91 28.85 2.14
CA LEU A 432 5.99 28.14 2.79
C LEU A 432 7.22 27.98 1.86
N GLU A 433 7.00 27.76 0.58
CA GLU A 433 8.08 27.71 -0.41
C GLU A 433 8.78 29.07 -0.51
N ALA A 434 8.04 30.18 -0.63
CA ALA A 434 8.59 31.53 -0.62
C ALA A 434 9.27 31.88 0.71
N PHE A 435 8.71 31.44 1.86
CA PHE A 435 9.32 31.62 3.15
C PHE A 435 10.67 30.91 3.26
N TRP A 436 10.74 29.63 2.85
CA TRP A 436 11.95 28.85 2.82
C TRP A 436 13.03 29.48 1.92
N TYR A 437 12.66 29.96 0.72
CA TYR A 437 13.57 30.70 -0.14
C TYR A 437 14.12 31.98 0.52
N ARG A 438 13.28 32.77 1.17
CA ARG A 438 13.67 34.01 1.87
C ARG A 438 14.61 33.76 3.05
N LEU A 439 14.45 32.60 3.71
CA LEU A 439 15.36 32.16 4.76
C LEU A 439 16.73 31.72 4.23
N GLY A 440 16.90 31.60 2.91
CA GLY A 440 18.11 31.11 2.26
C GLY A 440 18.19 29.58 2.26
N GLY A 441 17.05 28.90 2.28
CA GLY A 441 16.93 27.44 2.30
C GLY A 441 17.78 26.72 1.24
N PRO A 442 17.79 27.14 -0.05
CA PRO A 442 18.64 26.50 -1.08
C PRO A 442 20.14 26.49 -0.74
N SER A 443 20.64 27.49 -0.02
CA SER A 443 22.05 27.56 0.41
C SER A 443 22.38 26.60 1.56
N THR A 444 21.39 26.02 2.21
CA THR A 444 21.56 25.05 3.29
C THR A 444 21.65 23.62 2.78
N LEU A 445 21.34 23.39 1.50
CA LEU A 445 21.36 22.08 0.88
C LEU A 445 22.80 21.57 0.70
N LYS A 446 23.02 20.28 0.96
CA LYS A 446 24.32 19.62 0.86
C LYS A 446 24.62 19.16 -0.57
N ASN A 447 23.60 18.80 -1.31
CA ASN A 447 23.71 18.28 -2.68
C ASN A 447 22.46 18.62 -3.50
N LYS A 448 22.55 18.40 -4.82
CA LYS A 448 21.46 18.68 -5.77
C LYS A 448 20.23 17.76 -5.59
N ASN A 449 20.40 16.56 -5.01
CA ASN A 449 19.30 15.65 -4.78
C ASN A 449 18.35 16.20 -3.70
N GLU A 450 18.89 16.85 -2.67
CA GLU A 450 18.05 17.49 -1.65
C GLU A 450 17.09 18.54 -2.25
N LEU A 451 17.49 19.23 -3.34
CA LEU A 451 16.57 20.15 -4.05
C LEU A 451 15.39 19.42 -4.69
N ARG A 452 15.60 18.18 -5.18
CA ARG A 452 14.51 17.34 -5.69
C ARG A 452 13.57 16.92 -4.56
N TYR A 453 14.12 16.48 -3.43
CA TYR A 453 13.33 16.13 -2.25
C TYR A 453 12.47 17.31 -1.75
N VAL A 454 13.03 18.53 -1.79
CA VAL A 454 12.28 19.75 -1.47
C VAL A 454 11.13 19.99 -2.44
N LYS A 455 11.35 19.79 -3.76
CA LYS A 455 10.27 19.88 -4.75
C LYS A 455 9.18 18.84 -4.52
N ASP A 456 9.57 17.59 -4.26
CA ASP A 456 8.63 16.50 -3.97
C ASP A 456 7.83 16.80 -2.70
N TYR A 457 8.47 17.39 -1.68
CA TYR A 457 7.80 17.84 -0.46
C TYR A 457 6.74 18.91 -0.74
N PHE A 458 7.07 19.96 -1.49
CA PHE A 458 6.13 21.03 -1.80
C PHE A 458 5.02 20.55 -2.76
N SER A 459 5.29 19.64 -3.67
CA SER A 459 4.26 19.02 -4.50
C SER A 459 3.28 18.20 -3.65
N LEU A 460 3.79 17.40 -2.71
CA LEU A 460 2.96 16.65 -1.78
C LEU A 460 2.16 17.56 -0.85
N LEU A 461 2.75 18.67 -0.39
CA LEU A 461 2.06 19.64 0.43
C LEU A 461 0.85 20.25 -0.31
N ASP A 462 0.99 20.49 -1.61
CA ASP A 462 -0.09 20.96 -2.47
C ASP A 462 -1.20 19.92 -2.62
N GLU A 463 -0.84 18.65 -2.87
CA GLU A 463 -1.80 17.54 -2.97
C GLU A 463 -2.60 17.30 -1.68
N VAL A 464 -1.96 17.46 -0.52
CA VAL A 464 -2.59 17.22 0.80
C VAL A 464 -3.38 18.43 1.27
N SER A 465 -3.14 19.61 0.70
CA SER A 465 -3.83 20.82 1.10
C SER A 465 -5.27 20.87 0.59
N MET A 466 -6.24 20.95 1.49
CA MET A 466 -7.65 21.14 1.15
C MET A 466 -7.90 22.60 0.77
N GLY A 467 -8.28 22.82 -0.50
CA GLY A 467 -8.50 24.19 -1.01
C GLY A 467 -7.24 25.08 -0.94
N GLY A 468 -6.05 24.49 -0.88
CA GLY A 468 -4.77 25.18 -0.83
C GLY A 468 -4.42 25.82 0.52
N THR A 469 -5.29 25.78 1.53
CA THR A 469 -5.08 26.52 2.79
C THR A 469 -5.06 25.69 4.07
N VAL A 470 -5.69 24.52 4.06
CA VAL A 470 -5.77 23.62 5.21
C VAL A 470 -4.95 22.37 4.98
N VAL A 471 -4.07 22.04 5.90
CA VAL A 471 -3.22 20.84 5.85
C VAL A 471 -3.41 20.01 7.11
N ASP A 472 -3.79 18.76 6.93
CA ASP A 472 -3.68 17.78 8.00
C ASP A 472 -2.24 17.26 8.07
N CYS A 473 -1.51 17.70 9.10
CA CYS A 473 -0.13 17.29 9.34
C CYS A 473 0.04 15.78 9.57
N GLN A 474 -1.00 15.07 10.03
CA GLN A 474 -0.97 13.63 10.21
C GLN A 474 -1.01 12.92 8.84
N VAL A 475 -1.87 13.41 7.94
CA VAL A 475 -1.94 12.92 6.56
C VAL A 475 -0.64 13.21 5.83
N LEU A 476 -0.13 14.44 5.93
CA LEU A 476 1.16 14.81 5.32
C LEU A 476 2.29 13.90 5.82
N LYS A 477 2.39 13.66 7.12
CA LYS A 477 3.41 12.77 7.70
C LYS A 477 3.30 11.33 7.20
N ARG A 478 2.07 10.80 7.09
CA ARG A 478 1.84 9.44 6.55
C ARG A 478 2.24 9.35 5.08
N ARG A 479 1.89 10.36 4.29
CA ARG A 479 2.26 10.43 2.86
C ARG A 479 3.77 10.56 2.66
N LEU A 480 4.46 11.37 3.47
CA LEU A 480 5.92 11.49 3.45
C LEU A 480 6.62 10.16 3.74
N LYS A 481 6.09 9.37 4.69
CA LYS A 481 6.60 8.01 4.97
C LYS A 481 6.37 7.02 3.82
N ALA A 482 5.31 7.20 3.07
CA ALA A 482 5.00 6.34 1.91
C ALA A 482 5.86 6.67 0.67
N LEU A 483 6.38 7.90 0.60
CA LEU A 483 7.28 8.30 -0.47
C LEU A 483 8.72 7.86 -0.17
N HIS A 484 9.36 7.32 -1.17
CA HIS A 484 10.74 6.87 -1.09
C HIS A 484 11.63 7.74 -1.96
N THR A 485 12.84 7.96 -1.49
CA THR A 485 13.83 8.75 -2.20
C THR A 485 14.39 7.99 -3.39
N GLU A 486 14.50 8.66 -4.53
CA GLU A 486 15.39 8.23 -5.61
C GLU A 486 16.69 9.02 -5.47
N PHE A 487 17.72 8.40 -4.94
CA PHE A 487 19.04 9.02 -4.89
C PHE A 487 19.74 8.82 -6.22
N LYS A 488 19.95 9.91 -6.99
CA LYS A 488 20.81 9.93 -8.18
C LYS A 488 22.08 10.70 -7.87
N SER A 489 23.23 10.08 -8.05
CA SER A 489 24.53 10.74 -7.81
C SER A 489 24.90 11.79 -8.86
N SER A 490 24.21 11.80 -10.01
CA SER A 490 24.33 12.82 -11.05
C SER A 490 22.94 13.16 -11.63
N LEU A 491 22.73 14.44 -11.98
CA LEU A 491 21.50 14.92 -12.64
C LEU A 491 21.45 14.57 -14.14
N GLU A 492 22.57 14.20 -14.73
CA GLU A 492 22.64 13.66 -16.08
C GLU A 492 22.47 12.15 -16.01
N GLU A 493 21.75 11.54 -16.94
CA GLU A 493 21.67 10.09 -17.10
C GLU A 493 23.08 9.53 -17.38
N ASN A 494 23.82 9.34 -16.29
CA ASN A 494 25.18 8.83 -16.38
C ASN A 494 25.09 7.30 -16.48
N THR A 495 25.34 6.77 -17.66
CA THR A 495 25.38 5.33 -17.94
C THR A 495 26.40 4.57 -17.07
N ASP A 496 27.34 5.27 -16.42
CA ASP A 496 28.35 4.68 -15.53
C ASP A 496 27.90 4.56 -14.05
N SER A 497 26.67 4.95 -13.69
CA SER A 497 26.16 4.82 -12.33
C SER A 497 25.78 3.38 -12.00
N VAL A 498 26.12 2.92 -10.77
CA VAL A 498 25.71 1.62 -10.25
C VAL A 498 24.24 1.69 -9.81
N LYS A 499 23.39 0.84 -10.35
CA LYS A 499 21.98 0.77 -9.95
C LYS A 499 21.86 -0.03 -8.65
N VAL A 500 21.22 0.54 -7.62
CA VAL A 500 21.01 -0.12 -6.33
C VAL A 500 19.53 -0.19 -6.05
N MET A 501 19.00 -1.41 -5.87
CA MET A 501 17.57 -1.61 -5.65
C MET A 501 17.28 -2.93 -4.95
N THR A 502 16.01 -3.14 -4.58
CA THR A 502 15.57 -4.44 -4.08
C THR A 502 15.36 -5.44 -5.22
N MET A 503 15.47 -6.75 -4.92
CA MET A 503 15.22 -7.83 -5.89
C MET A 503 13.83 -7.73 -6.53
N HIS A 504 12.80 -7.27 -5.79
CA HIS A 504 11.45 -7.09 -6.33
C HIS A 504 11.38 -5.98 -7.40
N LYS A 505 12.09 -4.87 -7.17
CA LYS A 505 12.12 -3.74 -8.12
C LYS A 505 12.90 -4.06 -9.40
N ALA A 506 13.77 -5.08 -9.34
CA ALA A 506 14.53 -5.52 -10.49
C ALA A 506 13.71 -6.37 -11.49
N LYS A 507 12.48 -6.79 -11.14
CA LYS A 507 11.62 -7.52 -12.08
C LYS A 507 11.34 -6.66 -13.32
N GLY A 508 11.43 -7.25 -14.51
CA GLY A 508 11.31 -6.54 -15.79
C GLY A 508 12.58 -5.84 -16.27
N LEU A 509 13.59 -5.61 -15.39
CA LEU A 509 14.87 -4.99 -15.75
C LEU A 509 15.94 -6.04 -16.10
N GLU A 510 17.03 -5.58 -16.72
CA GLU A 510 18.21 -6.40 -17.05
C GLU A 510 19.50 -5.57 -16.92
N PHE A 511 20.59 -6.25 -16.53
CA PHE A 511 21.87 -5.62 -16.27
C PHE A 511 23.01 -6.52 -16.74
N ASP A 512 24.09 -5.94 -17.25
CA ASP A 512 25.25 -6.73 -17.67
C ASP A 512 25.91 -7.44 -16.49
N TYR A 513 26.05 -6.76 -15.36
CA TYR A 513 26.67 -7.27 -14.13
C TYR A 513 25.71 -7.13 -12.97
N VAL A 514 25.44 -8.21 -12.29
CA VAL A 514 24.56 -8.25 -11.11
C VAL A 514 25.33 -8.72 -9.89
N ILE A 515 25.21 -7.98 -8.78
CA ILE A 515 25.81 -8.30 -7.48
C ILE A 515 24.65 -8.54 -6.50
N LEU A 516 24.65 -9.72 -5.87
CA LEU A 516 23.67 -10.11 -4.85
C LEU A 516 24.32 -10.14 -3.46
N PRO A 517 24.18 -9.07 -2.66
CA PRO A 517 24.69 -9.02 -1.29
C PRO A 517 23.73 -9.68 -0.30
N GLY A 518 24.23 -9.97 0.91
CA GLY A 518 23.42 -10.36 2.05
C GLY A 518 22.70 -11.70 1.90
N LEU A 519 23.21 -12.61 1.07
CA LEU A 519 22.54 -13.88 0.78
C LEU A 519 22.21 -14.69 2.05
N ASN A 520 23.06 -14.65 3.06
CA ASN A 520 22.86 -15.36 4.35
C ASN A 520 22.21 -14.52 5.45
N ARG A 521 21.59 -13.37 5.07
CA ARG A 521 20.81 -12.56 6.02
C ARG A 521 19.34 -12.98 6.00
N LYS A 522 18.69 -13.03 7.17
CA LYS A 522 17.26 -13.28 7.28
C LYS A 522 16.44 -12.12 6.73
N SER A 523 15.38 -12.43 6.04
CA SER A 523 14.29 -11.48 5.83
C SER A 523 13.50 -11.33 7.14
N GLY A 524 12.94 -10.13 7.40
CA GLY A 524 12.05 -9.93 8.57
C GLY A 524 10.85 -10.89 8.50
N SER A 525 10.40 -11.40 9.65
CA SER A 525 9.18 -12.18 9.73
C SER A 525 7.98 -11.26 9.86
N SER A 526 6.93 -11.49 9.06
CA SER A 526 5.64 -10.85 9.27
C SER A 526 4.96 -11.40 10.53
N GLU A 527 4.28 -10.53 11.26
CA GLU A 527 3.44 -10.96 12.38
C GLU A 527 2.28 -11.82 11.87
N SER A 528 1.92 -12.82 12.66
CA SER A 528 0.78 -13.69 12.34
C SER A 528 -0.52 -12.89 12.52
N PRO A 529 -1.35 -12.72 11.48
CA PRO A 529 -2.58 -11.93 11.56
C PRO A 529 -3.59 -12.55 12.52
N LEU A 530 -4.47 -11.72 13.09
CA LEU A 530 -5.55 -12.18 13.97
C LEU A 530 -6.55 -13.04 13.22
N LEU A 531 -6.91 -12.62 12.01
CA LEU A 531 -7.80 -13.32 11.08
C LEU A 531 -7.01 -13.75 9.85
N THR A 532 -7.20 -14.97 9.40
CA THR A 532 -6.58 -15.47 8.17
C THR A 532 -7.62 -16.16 7.30
N THR A 533 -7.49 -15.98 5.99
CA THR A 533 -8.35 -16.60 4.97
C THR A 533 -7.50 -17.42 4.02
N TYR A 534 -8.10 -18.41 3.39
CA TYR A 534 -7.51 -19.13 2.27
C TYR A 534 -8.41 -18.96 1.05
N SER A 535 -7.90 -18.32 0.02
CA SER A 535 -8.61 -18.05 -1.23
C SER A 535 -8.86 -19.35 -2.00
N GLY A 536 -10.02 -19.44 -2.68
CA GLY A 536 -10.45 -20.61 -3.47
C GLY A 536 -11.11 -21.73 -2.69
N SER A 537 -11.10 -21.73 -1.36
CA SER A 537 -11.79 -22.72 -0.54
C SER A 537 -12.74 -22.13 0.51
N SER A 538 -12.90 -20.81 0.55
CA SER A 538 -13.74 -20.07 1.50
C SER A 538 -13.46 -20.39 2.98
N LEU A 539 -12.20 -20.75 3.30
CA LEU A 539 -11.78 -21.03 4.66
C LEU A 539 -11.39 -19.73 5.37
N VAL A 540 -11.97 -19.51 6.54
CA VAL A 540 -11.66 -18.39 7.40
C VAL A 540 -11.31 -18.91 8.79
N ALA A 541 -10.29 -18.38 9.44
CA ALA A 541 -9.92 -18.77 10.79
C ALA A 541 -9.35 -17.62 11.60
N VAL A 542 -9.65 -17.62 12.89
CA VAL A 542 -9.14 -16.67 13.90
C VAL A 542 -8.00 -17.30 14.67
N LYS A 543 -7.00 -16.50 14.98
CA LYS A 543 -5.83 -16.91 15.77
C LYS A 543 -6.26 -17.40 17.15
N PRO A 544 -5.95 -18.66 17.54
CA PRO A 544 -6.35 -19.19 18.82
C PRO A 544 -5.54 -18.57 19.97
N ASN A 545 -6.18 -18.39 21.12
CA ASN A 545 -5.54 -17.87 22.33
C ASN A 545 -4.65 -18.90 23.04
N LEU A 546 -4.89 -20.19 22.82
CA LEU A 546 -4.17 -21.30 23.48
C LEU A 546 -3.23 -21.99 22.47
N LYS A 547 -2.03 -22.36 22.95
CA LYS A 547 -0.97 -22.96 22.11
C LYS A 547 -1.17 -24.45 21.82
N GLU A 548 -2.19 -25.09 22.34
CA GLU A 548 -2.20 -26.54 22.46
C GLU A 548 -2.95 -27.32 21.39
N GLU A 549 -3.80 -26.70 20.56
CA GLU A 549 -4.56 -27.43 19.53
C GLU A 549 -4.26 -26.95 18.11
N LYS A 550 -4.12 -27.91 17.19
CA LYS A 550 -3.98 -27.63 15.77
C LYS A 550 -5.36 -27.30 15.18
N THR A 551 -5.60 -26.01 14.99
CA THR A 551 -6.86 -25.48 14.45
C THR A 551 -6.74 -25.23 12.94
N ILE A 552 -7.85 -24.88 12.28
CA ILE A 552 -7.89 -24.42 10.89
C ILE A 552 -6.91 -23.24 10.68
N TYR A 553 -6.76 -22.36 11.67
CA TYR A 553 -5.79 -21.28 11.62
C TYR A 553 -4.36 -21.78 11.41
N HIS A 554 -3.94 -22.79 12.14
CA HIS A 554 -2.61 -23.38 11.99
C HIS A 554 -2.43 -24.02 10.63
N PHE A 555 -3.45 -24.68 10.11
CA PHE A 555 -3.46 -25.29 8.78
C PHE A 555 -3.29 -24.23 7.69
N ILE A 556 -4.12 -23.19 7.68
CA ILE A 556 -4.00 -22.08 6.72
C ILE A 556 -2.62 -21.39 6.85
N SER A 557 -2.17 -21.16 8.08
CA SER A 557 -0.84 -20.56 8.34
C SER A 557 0.30 -21.43 7.82
N SER A 558 0.15 -22.75 7.86
CA SER A 558 1.16 -23.68 7.32
C SER A 558 1.21 -23.62 5.80
N ILE A 559 0.07 -23.54 5.13
CA ILE A 559 0.00 -23.35 3.67
C ILE A 559 0.65 -22.02 3.30
N LYS A 560 0.25 -20.91 3.94
CA LYS A 560 0.81 -19.57 3.68
C LYS A 560 2.33 -19.51 3.87
N LYS A 561 2.86 -20.19 4.88
CA LYS A 561 4.33 -20.30 5.07
C LYS A 561 5.01 -21.07 3.93
N ARG A 562 4.37 -22.11 3.38
CA ARG A 562 4.91 -22.87 2.23
C ARG A 562 4.84 -22.04 0.95
N GLU A 563 3.75 -21.31 0.73
CA GLU A 563 3.61 -20.34 -0.37
C GLU A 563 4.70 -19.28 -0.29
N GLU A 564 4.93 -18.70 0.90
CA GLU A 564 6.00 -17.73 1.14
C GLU A 564 7.39 -18.34 0.88
N TYR A 565 7.62 -19.57 1.35
CA TYR A 565 8.86 -20.31 1.08
C TYR A 565 9.09 -20.48 -0.42
N ASN A 566 8.06 -20.84 -1.20
CA ASN A 566 8.15 -21.00 -2.64
C ASN A 566 8.32 -19.66 -3.37
N GLU A 567 7.66 -18.61 -2.90
CA GLU A 567 7.88 -17.25 -3.42
C GLU A 567 9.32 -16.77 -3.21
N GLN A 568 9.95 -17.05 -2.06
CA GLN A 568 11.36 -16.71 -1.83
C GLN A 568 12.30 -17.33 -2.86
N LYS A 569 12.03 -18.58 -3.28
CA LYS A 569 12.79 -19.24 -4.36
C LYS A 569 12.62 -18.50 -5.68
N ARG A 570 11.40 -18.07 -6.02
CA ARG A 570 11.11 -17.30 -7.24
C ARG A 570 11.77 -15.91 -7.20
N ILE A 571 11.78 -15.24 -6.05
CA ILE A 571 12.48 -13.96 -5.89
C ILE A 571 13.97 -14.11 -6.16
N LEU A 572 14.57 -15.18 -5.66
CA LEU A 572 15.99 -15.49 -5.96
C LEU A 572 16.19 -15.78 -7.45
N TYR A 573 15.31 -16.55 -8.07
CA TYR A 573 15.32 -16.81 -9.52
C TYR A 573 15.24 -15.51 -10.33
N VAL A 574 14.29 -14.63 -10.01
CA VAL A 574 14.18 -13.32 -10.65
C VAL A 574 15.49 -12.55 -10.53
N ALA A 575 16.07 -12.49 -9.32
CA ALA A 575 17.29 -11.73 -9.09
C ALA A 575 18.49 -12.22 -9.92
N VAL A 576 18.71 -13.54 -9.98
CA VAL A 576 19.84 -14.11 -10.73
C VAL A 576 19.64 -14.00 -12.24
N THR A 577 18.39 -14.10 -12.72
CA THR A 577 18.07 -14.00 -14.16
C THR A 577 18.08 -12.56 -14.69
N ARG A 578 18.36 -11.57 -13.84
CA ARG A 578 18.60 -10.18 -14.29
C ARG A 578 19.98 -9.99 -14.89
N ALA A 579 20.92 -10.90 -14.63
CA ALA A 579 22.29 -10.83 -15.16
C ALA A 579 22.35 -11.25 -16.63
N MET A 580 23.02 -10.44 -17.46
CA MET A 580 23.27 -10.75 -18.86
C MET A 580 24.66 -11.36 -19.08
N LYS A 581 25.69 -10.88 -18.37
CA LYS A 581 27.10 -11.28 -18.56
C LYS A 581 27.68 -11.99 -17.34
N GLN A 582 27.63 -11.35 -16.17
CA GLN A 582 28.22 -11.91 -14.95
C GLN A 582 27.31 -11.73 -13.74
N LEU A 583 27.30 -12.74 -12.90
CA LEU A 583 26.61 -12.78 -11.62
C LEU A 583 27.63 -12.93 -10.48
N HIS A 584 27.55 -12.07 -9.48
CA HIS A 584 28.39 -12.06 -8.29
C HIS A 584 27.55 -12.35 -7.05
N LEU A 585 27.78 -13.49 -6.42
CA LEU A 585 27.06 -13.98 -5.25
C LEU A 585 27.89 -13.74 -3.99
N VAL A 586 27.41 -12.90 -3.07
CA VAL A 586 28.16 -12.53 -1.85
C VAL A 586 27.42 -13.00 -0.62
N SER A 587 28.07 -13.85 0.19
CA SER A 587 27.49 -14.44 1.40
C SER A 587 28.41 -14.27 2.59
N SER A 588 27.87 -13.86 3.74
CA SER A 588 28.57 -13.87 5.02
C SER A 588 28.40 -15.22 5.72
N ASN A 589 29.46 -15.69 6.43
CA ASN A 589 29.46 -16.94 7.20
C ASN A 589 28.97 -18.17 6.39
N ALA A 590 29.56 -18.43 5.24
CA ALA A 590 29.12 -19.47 4.31
C ALA A 590 29.28 -20.92 4.84
N ASN A 591 29.94 -21.13 5.98
CA ASN A 591 30.05 -22.43 6.64
C ASN A 591 28.70 -22.94 7.21
N LYS A 592 27.73 -22.05 7.42
CA LYS A 592 26.43 -22.37 8.00
C LYS A 592 25.33 -21.52 7.34
N SER A 593 24.39 -22.19 6.70
CA SER A 593 23.22 -21.52 6.16
C SER A 593 22.22 -21.16 7.27
N ILE A 594 21.68 -19.93 7.23
CA ILE A 594 20.62 -19.47 8.11
C ILE A 594 19.28 -19.81 7.46
N ALA A 595 18.45 -20.58 8.13
CA ALA A 595 17.13 -20.96 7.63
C ALA A 595 16.27 -19.73 7.31
N GLY A 596 15.68 -19.69 6.10
CA GLY A 596 14.90 -18.56 5.60
C GLY A 596 15.74 -17.43 4.98
N SER A 597 17.05 -17.60 4.83
CA SER A 597 17.89 -16.72 4.02
C SER A 597 17.93 -17.20 2.56
N SER A 598 18.23 -16.31 1.61
CA SER A 598 18.42 -16.68 0.20
C SER A 598 19.54 -17.73 0.02
N PHE A 599 20.55 -17.68 0.90
CA PHE A 599 21.63 -18.63 0.92
C PHE A 599 21.17 -20.07 1.27
N SER A 600 20.17 -20.19 2.14
CA SER A 600 19.64 -21.52 2.51
C SER A 600 19.03 -22.29 1.34
N TYR A 601 18.58 -21.59 0.31
CA TYR A 601 18.09 -22.23 -0.95
C TYR A 601 19.23 -22.60 -1.90
N LEU A 602 20.29 -21.78 -1.94
CA LEU A 602 21.47 -22.03 -2.78
C LEU A 602 22.41 -23.09 -2.18
N PHE A 603 22.47 -23.16 -0.86
CA PHE A 603 23.45 -23.99 -0.14
C PHE A 603 23.44 -25.46 -0.58
N PRO A 604 22.29 -26.15 -0.75
CA PRO A 604 22.27 -27.56 -1.19
C PRO A 604 22.85 -27.76 -2.59
N ALA A 605 22.81 -26.76 -3.47
CA ALA A 605 23.22 -26.87 -4.86
C ALA A 605 24.64 -26.34 -5.12
N CYS A 606 25.07 -25.29 -4.41
CA CYS A 606 26.37 -24.64 -4.67
C CYS A 606 27.13 -24.18 -3.41
N GLY A 607 26.77 -24.69 -2.23
CA GLY A 607 27.45 -24.36 -0.97
C GLY A 607 28.95 -24.60 -0.98
N ASP A 608 29.41 -25.70 -1.60
CA ASP A 608 30.83 -26.07 -1.69
C ASP A 608 31.67 -25.00 -2.41
N HIS A 609 31.09 -24.31 -3.39
CA HIS A 609 31.80 -23.23 -4.10
C HIS A 609 32.12 -22.03 -3.18
N PHE A 610 31.24 -21.74 -2.23
CA PHE A 610 31.47 -20.66 -1.26
C PHE A 610 32.51 -21.08 -0.21
N ILE A 611 32.50 -22.34 0.23
CA ILE A 611 33.42 -22.86 1.24
C ILE A 611 34.85 -22.90 0.70
N LYS A 612 35.07 -23.39 -0.53
CA LYS A 612 36.39 -23.38 -1.18
C LYS A 612 36.98 -21.99 -1.31
N ASN A 613 36.16 -20.94 -1.49
CA ASN A 613 36.61 -19.57 -1.55
C ASN A 613 36.95 -18.96 -0.17
N LEU A 614 36.44 -19.52 0.94
CA LEU A 614 36.87 -19.15 2.30
C LEU A 614 38.33 -19.55 2.56
N GLU A 615 38.68 -20.80 2.22
CA GLU A 615 40.02 -21.36 2.43
C GLU A 615 41.10 -20.58 1.66
N ASN A 616 40.74 -20.04 0.48
CA ASN A 616 41.64 -19.24 -0.34
C ASN A 616 41.80 -17.79 0.15
N ASN A 617 40.82 -17.24 0.89
CA ASN A 617 40.84 -15.84 1.35
C ASN A 617 41.48 -15.64 2.74
N GLU A 618 41.73 -16.71 3.52
CA GLU A 618 42.41 -16.56 4.83
C GLU A 618 43.85 -16.08 4.73
N GLN A 619 44.43 -16.11 3.55
CA GLN A 619 45.82 -15.64 3.30
C GLN A 619 45.92 -14.14 2.96
N ASP A 620 44.81 -13.43 2.67
CA ASP A 620 44.90 -12.05 2.11
C ASP A 620 44.35 -10.94 3.05
N ILE A 621 43.94 -11.24 4.29
CA ILE A 621 43.29 -10.23 5.15
C ILE A 621 44.23 -9.73 6.26
N ALA A 622 45.15 -8.88 5.87
CA ALA A 622 45.81 -7.91 6.74
C ALA A 622 45.77 -6.53 6.08
N ILE A 623 44.59 -5.92 5.99
CA ILE A 623 44.48 -4.51 5.61
C ILE A 623 43.65 -3.79 6.64
N ASN A 624 44.33 -3.07 7.53
CA ASN A 624 43.77 -2.02 8.36
C ASN A 624 43.22 -0.92 7.47
N SER A 625 41.91 -0.75 7.43
CA SER A 625 41.34 0.51 6.97
C SER A 625 40.01 0.74 7.71
N ASP A 626 40.01 1.78 8.51
CA ASP A 626 38.86 2.29 9.22
C ASP A 626 37.81 2.78 8.23
N ILE A 627 36.71 2.04 8.06
CA ILE A 627 35.46 2.66 7.62
C ILE A 627 35.04 3.54 8.78
N PRO A 628 34.93 4.87 8.60
CA PRO A 628 34.59 5.74 9.70
C PRO A 628 33.21 5.34 10.23
N GLU A 629 33.13 5.13 11.55
CA GLU A 629 31.82 5.06 12.24
C GLU A 629 30.97 6.26 11.79
N GLN A 630 29.67 6.06 11.66
CA GLN A 630 28.73 7.15 11.43
C GLN A 630 28.87 8.17 12.56
N LYS A 631 29.77 9.12 12.40
CA LYS A 631 29.92 10.21 13.36
C LYS A 631 28.73 11.13 13.18
N ILE A 632 28.00 11.39 14.25
CA ILE A 632 27.02 12.46 14.29
C ILE A 632 27.69 13.73 13.78
N ARG A 633 27.30 14.19 12.60
CA ARG A 633 27.84 15.40 12.00
C ARG A 633 27.28 16.59 12.76
N ARG A 634 28.09 17.26 13.53
CA ARG A 634 27.79 18.54 14.15
C ARG A 634 28.45 19.64 13.33
N LEU A 635 27.79 20.81 13.28
CA LEU A 635 28.46 22.00 12.79
C LEU A 635 29.70 22.23 13.65
N LYS A 636 30.82 22.59 13.01
CA LYS A 636 32.04 22.94 13.73
C LYS A 636 31.78 24.14 14.65
N ASP A 637 32.38 24.18 15.82
CA ASP A 637 32.18 25.27 16.79
C ASP A 637 32.48 26.67 16.20
N ASN A 638 33.36 26.71 15.20
CA ASN A 638 33.72 27.93 14.47
C ASN A 638 32.96 28.15 13.15
N TRP A 639 31.88 27.38 12.89
CA TRP A 639 31.05 27.59 11.71
C TRP A 639 30.34 28.92 11.77
N LYS A 640 30.56 29.76 10.76
CA LYS A 640 29.88 31.05 10.57
C LYS A 640 29.05 31.01 9.32
N LEU A 641 27.86 31.57 9.38
CA LEU A 641 27.04 31.75 8.18
C LEU A 641 27.81 32.61 7.18
N PRO A 642 27.93 32.23 5.90
CA PRO A 642 28.57 33.07 4.89
C PRO A 642 27.94 34.45 4.88
N GLU A 643 28.74 35.51 5.03
CA GLU A 643 28.25 36.89 5.19
C GLU A 643 27.56 37.48 3.96
N ASN A 644 27.77 36.91 2.76
CA ASN A 644 27.20 37.41 1.51
C ASN A 644 26.58 36.29 0.67
N ILE A 645 25.36 35.86 1.05
CA ILE A 645 24.50 35.13 0.11
C ILE A 645 23.82 36.16 -0.79
N LYS A 646 24.49 36.59 -1.88
CA LYS A 646 23.80 37.26 -2.98
C LYS A 646 22.94 36.19 -3.67
N THR A 647 21.69 36.11 -3.26
CA THR A 647 20.69 35.35 -4.00
C THR A 647 20.33 36.12 -5.26
N ASN A 648 21.10 35.95 -6.32
CA ASN A 648 20.64 36.30 -7.67
C ASN A 648 19.64 35.23 -8.13
N PHE A 649 18.57 35.08 -7.38
CA PHE A 649 17.45 34.24 -7.79
C PHE A 649 16.39 35.17 -8.36
N ASN A 650 16.32 35.28 -9.67
CA ASN A 650 15.10 35.70 -10.34
C ASN A 650 14.13 34.52 -10.26
N TRP A 651 13.33 34.46 -9.18
CA TRP A 651 12.22 33.55 -9.12
C TRP A 651 11.12 34.11 -10.02
N HIS A 652 10.82 33.40 -11.08
CA HIS A 652 9.60 33.57 -11.84
C HIS A 652 8.64 32.47 -11.39
N PRO A 653 7.34 32.81 -11.14
CA PRO A 653 6.34 31.76 -10.93
C PRO A 653 6.40 30.80 -12.13
N PRO A 654 6.14 29.50 -11.94
CA PRO A 654 6.03 28.58 -13.06
C PRO A 654 5.07 29.19 -14.07
N ILE A 655 5.54 29.36 -15.30
CA ILE A 655 4.69 29.77 -16.41
C ILE A 655 3.64 28.66 -16.48
N GLU A 656 2.37 29.01 -16.30
CA GLU A 656 1.27 28.12 -16.67
C GLU A 656 1.58 27.65 -18.07
N ASN A 657 1.89 26.36 -18.22
CA ASN A 657 1.98 25.76 -19.54
C ASN A 657 0.64 26.05 -20.20
N GLN A 658 0.64 26.90 -21.23
CA GLN A 658 -0.47 27.00 -22.14
C GLN A 658 -0.70 25.58 -22.64
N ILE A 659 -1.71 24.92 -22.10
CA ILE A 659 -2.24 23.68 -22.63
C ILE A 659 -2.71 24.06 -24.03
N GLU A 660 -1.97 23.61 -25.03
CA GLU A 660 -2.44 23.70 -26.43
C GLU A 660 -3.83 23.08 -26.46
N ASP A 661 -4.77 23.91 -26.84
CA ASP A 661 -6.19 23.60 -26.94
C ASP A 661 -6.43 22.55 -28.02
N ASN A 662 -6.24 21.28 -27.66
CA ASN A 662 -6.65 20.12 -28.44
C ASN A 662 -8.02 19.57 -27.98
N SER A 663 -8.86 20.44 -27.40
CA SER A 663 -10.24 20.09 -27.05
C SER A 663 -11.15 20.18 -28.28
N LYS A 664 -11.02 19.27 -29.21
CA LYS A 664 -12.13 18.91 -30.07
C LYS A 664 -12.91 17.76 -29.46
N PHE A 665 -14.14 18.11 -28.99
CA PHE A 665 -15.21 17.20 -28.59
C PHE A 665 -15.03 16.41 -27.27
N ILE A 666 -15.08 17.11 -26.15
CA ILE A 666 -15.83 16.64 -24.99
C ILE A 666 -16.70 17.83 -24.57
N GLU A 667 -18.00 17.78 -24.81
CA GLU A 667 -18.96 18.66 -24.16
C GLU A 667 -19.00 18.28 -22.69
N PHE A 668 -18.15 18.92 -21.89
CA PHE A 668 -18.33 18.94 -20.44
C PHE A 668 -19.39 19.97 -20.11
N GLU A 669 -20.45 19.56 -19.43
CA GLU A 669 -21.43 20.44 -18.80
C GLU A 669 -20.74 21.28 -17.71
N TRP A 670 -20.06 22.35 -18.08
CA TRP A 670 -19.47 23.32 -17.13
C TRP A 670 -20.53 23.95 -16.21
N ALA A 671 -21.77 24.05 -16.66
CA ALA A 671 -22.90 24.41 -15.83
C ALA A 671 -23.15 23.45 -14.67
N GLY A 672 -22.74 22.16 -14.79
CA GLY A 672 -22.89 21.15 -13.76
C GLY A 672 -21.94 21.32 -12.56
N GLU A 673 -20.68 21.67 -12.75
CA GLU A 673 -19.72 21.78 -11.66
C GLU A 673 -19.96 23.00 -10.76
N THR A 674 -20.23 24.15 -11.34
CA THR A 674 -20.58 25.36 -10.57
C THR A 674 -21.84 25.16 -9.75
N ILE A 675 -22.89 24.52 -10.31
CA ILE A 675 -24.13 24.21 -9.58
C ILE A 675 -23.87 23.16 -8.50
N LYS A 676 -23.03 22.17 -8.75
CA LYS A 676 -22.63 21.18 -7.75
C LYS A 676 -21.95 21.84 -6.54
N ASN A 677 -21.00 22.74 -6.77
CA ASN A 677 -20.32 23.48 -5.71
C ASN A 677 -21.24 24.42 -4.94
N VAL A 678 -22.18 25.07 -5.63
CA VAL A 678 -23.29 25.83 -5.00
C VAL A 678 -24.11 24.89 -4.11
N GLY A 679 -24.44 23.68 -4.57
CA GLY A 679 -25.15 22.67 -3.81
C GLY A 679 -24.45 22.36 -2.47
N ILE A 680 -23.16 22.06 -2.52
CA ILE A 680 -22.34 21.75 -1.33
C ILE A 680 -22.39 22.90 -0.32
N ILE A 681 -22.26 24.16 -0.78
CA ILE A 681 -22.30 25.32 0.09
C ILE A 681 -23.70 25.51 0.70
N VAL A 682 -24.74 25.38 -0.09
CA VAL A 682 -26.12 25.55 0.39
C VAL A 682 -26.48 24.47 1.40
N HIS A 683 -26.12 23.18 1.17
CA HIS A 683 -26.33 22.09 2.13
C HIS A 683 -25.64 22.39 3.46
N ARG A 684 -24.38 22.82 3.41
CA ARG A 684 -23.62 23.16 4.61
C ARG A 684 -24.26 24.30 5.42
N ILE A 685 -24.75 25.34 4.75
CA ILE A 685 -25.42 26.46 5.43
C ILE A 685 -26.79 26.02 5.98
N ILE A 686 -27.56 25.22 5.26
CA ILE A 686 -28.82 24.66 5.75
C ILE A 686 -28.56 23.78 6.99
N GLN A 687 -27.50 23.00 7.02
CA GLN A 687 -27.09 22.23 8.19
C GLN A 687 -26.79 23.18 9.36
N GLU A 688 -25.99 24.22 9.15
CA GLU A 688 -25.67 25.21 10.19
C GLU A 688 -26.92 25.88 10.75
N ILE A 689 -27.87 26.23 9.89
CA ILE A 689 -29.17 26.81 10.31
C ILE A 689 -29.96 25.79 11.15
N ALA A 690 -29.96 24.51 10.73
CA ALA A 690 -30.66 23.45 11.44
C ALA A 690 -30.07 23.14 12.83
N GLU A 691 -28.75 23.30 13.00
CA GLU A 691 -28.04 23.07 14.26
C GLU A 691 -28.15 24.25 15.23
N ASN A 692 -28.11 25.46 14.72
CA ASN A 692 -28.14 26.69 15.53
C ASN A 692 -29.55 27.26 15.72
N GLY A 693 -30.55 26.72 15.01
CA GLY A 693 -31.93 27.18 15.00
C GLY A 693 -32.19 28.32 14.02
N LEU A 694 -33.46 28.46 13.61
CA LEU A 694 -33.90 29.53 12.66
C LEU A 694 -33.81 30.94 13.23
N ASN A 695 -33.74 31.11 14.56
CA ASN A 695 -33.66 32.40 15.19
C ASN A 695 -32.32 33.07 14.90
N GLY A 696 -32.36 34.22 14.24
CA GLY A 696 -31.18 34.99 13.87
C GLY A 696 -30.67 34.76 12.45
N TRP A 697 -31.32 33.89 11.68
CA TRP A 697 -31.09 33.75 10.24
C TRP A 697 -32.16 34.55 9.47
N ASP A 698 -31.84 35.78 9.18
CA ASP A 698 -32.66 36.72 8.41
C ASP A 698 -31.89 37.23 7.19
N ARG A 699 -32.52 38.15 6.44
CA ARG A 699 -31.91 38.72 5.26
C ARG A 699 -30.65 39.54 5.55
N GLU A 700 -30.58 40.17 6.73
CA GLU A 700 -29.43 40.99 7.13
C GLU A 700 -28.23 40.06 7.41
N ARG A 701 -28.45 38.96 8.07
CA ARG A 701 -27.42 37.94 8.31
C ARG A 701 -26.92 37.30 7.02
N LEU A 702 -27.80 36.94 6.10
CA LEU A 702 -27.37 36.39 4.78
C LEU A 702 -26.46 37.36 4.04
N ILE A 703 -26.76 38.68 4.08
CA ILE A 703 -25.90 39.73 3.50
C ILE A 703 -24.56 39.79 4.23
N SER A 704 -24.54 39.68 5.55
CA SER A 704 -23.29 39.70 6.33
C SER A 704 -22.40 38.49 6.04
N GLU A 705 -22.96 37.32 5.60
CA GLU A 705 -22.26 36.12 5.25
C GLU A 705 -21.76 36.08 3.78
N GLU A 706 -22.06 37.06 2.97
CA GLU A 706 -21.67 37.09 1.54
C GLU A 706 -20.15 36.92 1.34
N GLU A 707 -19.34 37.55 2.18
CA GLU A 707 -17.88 37.42 2.09
C GLU A 707 -17.41 36.02 2.48
N ASN A 708 -18.13 35.36 3.37
CA ASN A 708 -17.90 33.97 3.70
C ASN A 708 -18.24 33.05 2.50
N PHE A 709 -19.40 33.30 1.87
CA PHE A 709 -19.80 32.53 0.67
C PHE A 709 -18.81 32.72 -0.49
N LYS A 710 -18.34 33.94 -0.76
CA LYS A 710 -17.29 34.19 -1.76
C LYS A 710 -16.01 33.42 -1.47
N ARG A 711 -15.60 33.38 -0.18
CA ARG A 711 -14.44 32.60 0.24
C ARG A 711 -14.65 31.10 0.01
N MET A 712 -15.81 30.56 0.36
CA MET A 712 -16.16 29.17 0.14
C MET A 712 -16.17 28.82 -1.37
N LEU A 713 -16.77 29.64 -2.21
CA LEU A 713 -16.75 29.46 -3.68
C LEU A 713 -15.32 29.42 -4.22
N LYS A 714 -14.43 30.26 -3.68
CA LYS A 714 -13.01 30.24 -4.03
C LYS A 714 -12.33 28.95 -3.57
N GLN A 715 -12.63 28.48 -2.36
CA GLN A 715 -12.10 27.23 -1.82
C GLN A 715 -12.52 26.00 -2.62
N TYR A 716 -13.75 25.97 -3.11
CA TYR A 716 -14.28 24.91 -3.97
C TYR A 716 -13.90 25.07 -5.45
N GLY A 717 -13.00 26.01 -5.78
CA GLY A 717 -12.43 26.13 -7.12
C GLY A 717 -13.37 26.73 -8.16
N VAL A 718 -14.45 27.42 -7.77
CA VAL A 718 -15.34 28.07 -8.73
C VAL A 718 -14.61 29.20 -9.48
N PRO A 719 -14.57 29.18 -10.83
CA PRO A 719 -13.90 30.18 -11.64
C PRO A 719 -14.38 31.60 -11.31
N LEU A 720 -13.50 32.58 -11.44
CA LEU A 720 -13.80 33.97 -11.08
C LEU A 720 -15.01 34.52 -11.84
N GLU A 721 -15.13 34.18 -13.10
CA GLU A 721 -16.23 34.55 -14.01
C GLU A 721 -17.59 33.98 -13.59
N ASP A 722 -17.61 32.80 -12.94
CA ASP A 722 -18.85 32.17 -12.48
C ASP A 722 -19.25 32.51 -11.06
N ARG A 723 -18.38 33.14 -10.27
CA ARG A 723 -18.62 33.40 -8.83
C ARG A 723 -19.81 34.33 -8.56
N GLU A 724 -20.01 35.36 -9.37
CA GLU A 724 -21.16 36.24 -9.21
C GLU A 724 -22.47 35.49 -9.45
N LYS A 725 -22.50 34.64 -10.48
CA LYS A 725 -23.65 33.79 -10.79
C LYS A 725 -23.89 32.73 -9.70
N ALA A 726 -22.83 32.12 -9.20
CA ALA A 726 -22.88 31.17 -8.10
C ALA A 726 -23.37 31.85 -6.79
N MET A 727 -22.87 33.03 -6.48
CA MET A 727 -23.34 33.84 -5.34
C MET A 727 -24.83 34.10 -5.40
N LYS A 728 -25.32 34.50 -6.58
CA LYS A 728 -26.76 34.73 -6.78
C LYS A 728 -27.56 33.47 -6.48
N TYR A 729 -27.10 32.27 -6.96
CA TYR A 729 -27.77 30.98 -6.70
C TYR A 729 -27.79 30.61 -5.22
N ILE A 730 -26.68 30.86 -4.49
CA ILE A 730 -26.62 30.61 -3.03
C ILE A 730 -27.64 31.52 -2.32
N ASN A 731 -27.63 32.81 -2.62
CA ASN A 731 -28.53 33.76 -2.01
C ASN A 731 -30.01 33.48 -2.33
N ASP A 732 -30.33 33.16 -3.58
CA ASP A 732 -31.68 32.81 -4.02
C ASP A 732 -32.16 31.52 -3.30
N ALA A 733 -31.33 30.47 -3.25
CA ALA A 733 -31.66 29.21 -2.62
C ALA A 733 -31.92 29.35 -1.12
N LEU A 734 -31.03 30.07 -0.39
CA LEU A 734 -31.16 30.26 1.05
C LEU A 734 -32.32 31.21 1.39
N THR A 735 -32.52 32.30 0.60
CA THR A 735 -33.65 33.21 0.77
C THR A 735 -34.99 32.52 0.56
N ASN A 736 -35.08 31.70 -0.51
CA ASN A 736 -36.26 30.93 -0.77
C ASN A 736 -36.54 29.91 0.35
N PHE A 737 -35.51 29.19 0.80
CA PHE A 737 -35.62 28.20 1.88
C PHE A 737 -36.13 28.83 3.17
N LEU A 738 -35.61 30.00 3.55
CA LEU A 738 -36.00 30.68 4.78
C LEU A 738 -37.37 31.34 4.71
N ASN A 739 -37.87 31.72 3.52
CA ASN A 739 -39.17 32.33 3.31
C ASN A 739 -40.29 31.32 3.09
N ASP A 740 -39.97 30.11 2.61
CA ASP A 740 -40.96 29.07 2.33
C ASP A 740 -41.44 28.39 3.62
N GLU A 741 -42.78 28.24 3.76
CA GLU A 741 -43.38 27.58 4.94
C GLU A 741 -42.87 26.14 5.10
N ARG A 742 -42.70 25.42 4.01
CA ARG A 742 -42.18 24.04 4.01
C ARG A 742 -40.70 23.99 4.40
N GLY A 743 -39.88 24.90 3.89
CA GLY A 743 -38.48 25.06 4.27
C GLY A 743 -38.32 25.34 5.77
N ARG A 744 -39.11 26.26 6.31
CA ARG A 744 -39.13 26.58 7.74
C ARG A 744 -39.62 25.41 8.60
N TRP A 745 -40.62 24.66 8.10
CA TRP A 745 -41.09 23.45 8.80
C TRP A 745 -40.00 22.41 8.86
N ILE A 746 -39.30 22.13 7.78
CA ILE A 746 -38.19 21.18 7.72
C ILE A 746 -37.11 21.52 8.78
N LEU A 747 -36.79 22.81 8.98
CA LEU A 747 -35.76 23.27 9.92
C LEU A 747 -36.25 23.55 11.33
N SER A 748 -37.53 23.27 11.60
CA SER A 748 -38.12 23.55 12.91
C SER A 748 -37.41 22.79 14.03
N ASP A 749 -37.15 23.46 15.15
CA ASP A 749 -36.61 22.89 16.38
C ASP A 749 -37.62 22.07 17.18
N LYS A 750 -38.92 22.10 16.78
CA LYS A 750 -40.02 21.36 17.40
C LYS A 750 -40.05 19.85 17.03
N HIS A 751 -39.25 19.43 16.09
CA HIS A 751 -39.17 18.02 15.71
C HIS A 751 -38.41 17.21 16.75
N PHE A 752 -38.73 15.91 16.86
CA PHE A 752 -38.05 14.99 17.75
C PHE A 752 -37.00 14.17 16.95
N ASP A 753 -35.97 13.69 17.65
CA ASP A 753 -34.94 12.79 17.10
C ASP A 753 -34.47 13.25 15.70
N GLN A 754 -34.03 14.52 15.65
CA GLN A 754 -33.62 15.19 14.42
C GLN A 754 -32.12 15.07 14.21
N HIS A 755 -31.73 14.72 12.99
CA HIS A 755 -30.35 14.61 12.57
C HIS A 755 -30.17 15.27 11.20
N ASN A 756 -28.99 15.90 10.99
CA ASN A 756 -28.56 16.47 9.73
C ASN A 756 -27.34 15.71 9.24
N GLU A 757 -27.17 15.59 7.91
CA GLU A 757 -26.07 14.85 7.30
C GLU A 757 -25.86 13.50 8.00
N TYR A 758 -26.97 12.77 8.21
CA TYR A 758 -26.98 11.57 9.03
C TYR A 758 -26.51 10.36 8.24
N ALA A 759 -25.30 9.90 8.57
CA ALA A 759 -24.73 8.72 7.93
C ALA A 759 -25.43 7.44 8.43
N VAL A 760 -26.00 6.69 7.51
CA VAL A 760 -26.68 5.41 7.79
C VAL A 760 -26.08 4.30 6.96
N THR A 761 -25.96 3.13 7.57
CA THR A 761 -25.43 1.94 6.92
C THR A 761 -26.19 0.72 7.38
N GLY A 762 -26.49 -0.18 6.47
CA GLY A 762 -27.14 -1.45 6.78
C GLY A 762 -27.13 -2.40 5.58
N VAL A 763 -27.72 -3.57 5.78
CA VAL A 763 -27.83 -4.60 4.76
C VAL A 763 -29.28 -4.73 4.32
N ILE A 764 -29.56 -4.51 3.02
CA ILE A 764 -30.86 -4.67 2.40
C ILE A 764 -30.72 -5.71 1.30
N ASN A 765 -31.52 -6.79 1.35
CA ASN A 765 -31.49 -7.89 0.37
C ASN A 765 -30.05 -8.41 0.11
N ASP A 766 -29.31 -8.68 1.20
CA ASP A 766 -27.91 -9.14 1.19
C ASP A 766 -26.91 -8.18 0.54
N LYS A 767 -27.32 -6.97 0.16
CA LYS A 767 -26.43 -5.91 -0.32
C LYS A 767 -26.20 -4.90 0.78
N LEU A 768 -24.94 -4.51 0.96
CA LEU A 768 -24.55 -3.42 1.84
C LEU A 768 -25.01 -2.11 1.18
N VAL A 769 -25.85 -1.36 1.89
CA VAL A 769 -26.31 -0.03 1.48
C VAL A 769 -25.81 0.97 2.50
N ASN A 770 -25.17 2.02 2.01
CA ASN A 770 -24.73 3.16 2.81
C ASN A 770 -25.25 4.46 2.20
N GLY A 771 -25.43 5.44 3.02
CA GLY A 771 -25.87 6.76 2.56
C GLY A 771 -25.79 7.81 3.64
N ILE A 772 -25.87 9.06 3.21
CA ILE A 772 -25.97 10.22 4.07
C ILE A 772 -27.34 10.84 3.80
N LEU A 773 -28.14 10.96 4.83
CA LEU A 773 -29.43 11.63 4.77
C LEU A 773 -29.24 13.12 5.07
N ASP A 774 -29.60 13.99 4.14
CA ASP A 774 -29.48 15.43 4.35
C ASP A 774 -30.17 15.86 5.62
N ARG A 775 -31.38 15.38 5.87
CA ARG A 775 -32.10 15.58 7.12
C ARG A 775 -33.09 14.44 7.43
N THR A 776 -33.16 14.07 8.70
CA THR A 776 -34.18 13.15 9.22
C THR A 776 -34.68 13.59 10.58
N PHE A 777 -35.99 13.40 10.84
CA PHE A 777 -36.61 13.74 12.11
C PHE A 777 -37.99 13.01 12.29
N LEU A 778 -38.49 13.02 13.49
CA LEU A 778 -39.86 12.61 13.82
C LEU A 778 -40.74 13.85 13.96
N ASP A 779 -41.87 13.92 13.24
CA ASP A 779 -42.85 14.98 13.40
C ASP A 779 -43.73 14.78 14.65
N GLU A 780 -44.65 15.71 14.87
CA GLU A 780 -45.60 15.65 16.00
C GLU A 780 -46.48 14.38 16.00
N ASN A 781 -46.71 13.75 14.87
CA ASN A 781 -47.43 12.53 14.68
C ASN A 781 -46.56 11.27 14.81
N LYS A 782 -45.29 11.41 15.18
CA LYS A 782 -44.29 10.34 15.24
C LYS A 782 -44.03 9.69 13.88
N THR A 783 -44.27 10.39 12.79
CA THR A 783 -43.85 9.97 11.44
C THR A 783 -42.39 10.31 11.24
N ARG A 784 -41.60 9.35 10.83
CA ARG A 784 -40.19 9.58 10.44
C ARG A 784 -40.14 10.21 9.06
N TRP A 785 -39.49 11.31 8.95
CA TRP A 785 -39.22 11.95 7.69
C TRP A 785 -37.75 11.75 7.26
N VAL A 786 -37.56 11.42 6.00
CA VAL A 786 -36.25 11.40 5.33
C VAL A 786 -36.31 12.41 4.20
N ILE A 787 -35.54 13.44 4.32
CA ILE A 787 -35.59 14.60 3.42
C ILE A 787 -34.25 14.78 2.74
N ASP A 788 -34.29 15.05 1.46
CA ASP A 788 -33.13 15.28 0.61
C ASP A 788 -33.30 16.61 -0.14
N TYR A 789 -32.27 17.43 -0.17
CA TYR A 789 -32.28 18.74 -0.81
C TYR A 789 -31.63 18.66 -2.20
N LYS A 790 -32.25 19.28 -3.20
CA LYS A 790 -31.70 19.30 -4.55
C LYS A 790 -31.60 20.72 -5.09
N ILE A 791 -30.36 21.16 -5.32
CA ILE A 791 -30.09 22.46 -5.93
C ILE A 791 -30.09 22.29 -7.45
N SER A 792 -31.29 22.24 -7.99
CA SER A 792 -31.51 22.12 -9.44
C SER A 792 -32.18 23.36 -9.97
N ARG A 793 -31.80 23.77 -11.18
CA ARG A 793 -32.45 24.85 -11.93
C ARG A 793 -33.15 24.29 -13.14
N HIS A 794 -34.31 24.81 -13.46
CA HIS A 794 -35.04 24.50 -14.67
C HIS A 794 -35.32 25.82 -15.42
N GLU A 795 -34.87 25.91 -16.66
CA GLU A 795 -35.11 27.07 -17.55
C GLU A 795 -36.20 26.80 -18.60
N GLY A 796 -36.91 25.69 -18.48
CA GLY A 796 -37.99 25.29 -19.38
C GLY A 796 -39.39 25.48 -18.81
N GLY A 797 -40.44 25.17 -19.60
CA GLY A 797 -41.80 25.60 -19.36
C GLY A 797 -42.56 24.98 -18.19
N ASP A 798 -42.44 23.70 -17.86
CA ASP A 798 -43.27 23.05 -16.84
C ASP A 798 -42.40 22.59 -15.64
N ILE A 799 -42.43 23.42 -14.58
CA ILE A 799 -41.68 23.13 -13.34
C ILE A 799 -42.23 21.89 -12.64
N ASP A 800 -43.54 21.67 -12.61
CA ASP A 800 -44.16 20.54 -11.96
C ASP A 800 -43.77 19.22 -12.61
N TRP A 801 -43.81 19.18 -13.93
CA TRP A 801 -43.32 18.03 -14.69
C TRP A 801 -41.83 17.74 -14.42
N PHE A 802 -40.99 18.76 -14.37
CA PHE A 802 -39.56 18.61 -14.06
C PHE A 802 -39.34 18.02 -12.67
N ILE A 803 -40.02 18.54 -11.67
CA ILE A 803 -39.92 18.07 -10.27
C ILE A 803 -40.41 16.60 -10.17
N ASP A 804 -41.46 16.22 -10.91
CA ASP A 804 -41.96 14.85 -10.95
C ASP A 804 -40.98 13.89 -11.63
N GLU A 805 -40.28 14.30 -12.65
CA GLU A 805 -39.19 13.50 -13.25
C GLU A 805 -38.00 13.37 -12.30
N GLN A 806 -37.63 14.45 -11.60
CA GLN A 806 -36.60 14.35 -10.57
C GLN A 806 -37.01 13.41 -9.42
N LYS A 807 -38.27 13.44 -9.01
CA LYS A 807 -38.80 12.47 -8.04
C LYS A 807 -38.58 11.03 -8.50
N LYS A 808 -38.97 10.68 -9.74
CA LYS A 808 -38.76 9.34 -10.28
C LYS A 808 -37.28 8.91 -10.24
N ARG A 809 -36.38 9.86 -10.54
CA ARG A 809 -34.94 9.61 -10.55
C ARG A 809 -34.37 9.34 -9.15
N TYR A 810 -34.79 10.08 -8.14
CA TYR A 810 -34.24 9.98 -6.78
C TYR A 810 -35.04 9.04 -5.86
N GLN A 811 -36.25 8.66 -6.25
CA GLN A 811 -37.12 7.79 -5.47
C GLN A 811 -36.47 6.46 -5.07
N PRO A 812 -35.83 5.68 -5.96
CA PRO A 812 -35.20 4.41 -5.59
C PRO A 812 -34.17 4.58 -4.46
N LYS A 813 -33.32 5.62 -4.56
CA LYS A 813 -32.28 5.90 -3.56
C LYS A 813 -32.87 6.30 -2.20
N LEU A 814 -33.90 7.13 -2.19
CA LEU A 814 -34.57 7.54 -0.94
C LEU A 814 -35.35 6.39 -0.30
N GLU A 815 -35.88 5.46 -1.10
CA GLU A 815 -36.53 4.25 -0.59
C GLU A 815 -35.52 3.28 0.03
N GLU A 816 -34.29 3.19 -0.49
CA GLU A 816 -33.21 2.47 0.18
C GLU A 816 -32.87 3.10 1.54
N TYR A 817 -32.82 4.43 1.63
CA TYR A 817 -32.60 5.11 2.90
C TYR A 817 -33.74 4.89 3.89
N ALA A 818 -34.98 4.88 3.42
CA ALA A 818 -36.13 4.57 4.24
C ALA A 818 -36.09 3.11 4.77
N ALA A 819 -35.67 2.17 3.93
CA ALA A 819 -35.49 0.78 4.35
C ALA A 819 -34.45 0.64 5.47
N LEU A 820 -33.34 1.41 5.41
CA LEU A 820 -32.36 1.46 6.49
C LEU A 820 -32.96 2.05 7.76
N MET A 821 -33.70 3.16 7.65
CA MET A 821 -34.34 3.81 8.80
C MET A 821 -35.42 2.94 9.44
N LYS A 822 -36.11 2.09 8.67
CA LYS A 822 -37.08 1.13 9.19
C LYS A 822 -36.48 0.12 10.18
N GLY A 823 -35.17 -0.18 10.02
CA GLY A 823 -34.42 -1.03 10.95
C GLY A 823 -34.23 -0.42 12.35
N PHE A 824 -34.43 0.90 12.51
CA PHE A 824 -34.27 1.61 13.79
C PHE A 824 -35.58 1.74 14.57
N GLY A 825 -36.74 1.37 14.01
CA GLY A 825 -38.03 1.37 14.71
C GLY A 825 -39.23 1.23 13.78
N ASP A 826 -40.40 0.95 14.34
CA ASP A 826 -41.62 0.67 13.61
C ASP A 826 -42.43 1.93 13.21
N ASN A 827 -41.80 3.04 13.05
CA ASN A 827 -42.50 4.30 12.72
C ASN A 827 -42.93 4.32 11.25
N GLU A 828 -44.03 5.02 10.98
CA GLU A 828 -44.39 5.39 9.62
C GLU A 828 -43.31 6.26 9.01
N ILE A 829 -42.79 5.94 7.81
CA ILE A 829 -41.75 6.69 7.15
C ILE A 829 -42.34 7.40 5.94
N LYS A 830 -42.03 8.70 5.84
CA LYS A 830 -42.31 9.55 4.69
C LYS A 830 -41.03 10.09 4.12
N LEU A 831 -40.99 10.20 2.81
CA LEU A 831 -39.86 10.69 2.02
C LEU A 831 -40.20 12.05 1.43
N GLY A 832 -39.24 12.95 1.44
CA GLY A 832 -39.41 14.33 0.93
C GLY A 832 -38.23 14.75 0.06
N LEU A 833 -38.54 15.31 -1.11
CA LEU A 833 -37.60 16.03 -1.94
C LEU A 833 -37.93 17.52 -1.94
N TYR A 834 -36.95 18.33 -1.57
CA TYR A 834 -37.09 19.78 -1.54
C TYR A 834 -36.12 20.48 -2.51
N PHE A 835 -36.64 21.38 -3.29
CA PHE A 835 -35.89 22.13 -4.33
C PHE A 835 -35.87 23.64 -3.99
N PRO A 836 -34.89 24.13 -3.24
CA PRO A 836 -34.83 25.52 -2.78
C PRO A 836 -34.90 26.57 -3.89
N LEU A 837 -34.24 26.35 -5.03
CA LEU A 837 -34.25 27.27 -6.16
C LEU A 837 -35.60 27.36 -6.90
N LEU A 838 -36.45 26.34 -6.75
CA LEU A 838 -37.72 26.23 -7.48
C LEU A 838 -38.95 26.38 -6.55
N ASN A 839 -38.73 26.54 -5.23
CA ASN A 839 -39.75 26.43 -4.19
C ASN A 839 -40.63 25.16 -4.38
N GLY A 840 -39.97 24.06 -4.76
CA GLY A 840 -40.64 22.83 -5.13
C GLY A 840 -40.56 21.79 -4.04
N TRP A 841 -41.65 21.06 -3.85
CA TRP A 841 -41.76 19.97 -2.87
C TRP A 841 -42.46 18.78 -3.47
N ARG A 842 -41.92 17.55 -3.18
CA ARG A 842 -42.63 16.28 -3.42
C ARG A 842 -42.45 15.37 -2.22
N GLU A 843 -43.54 14.77 -1.79
CA GLU A 843 -43.54 13.78 -0.71
C GLU A 843 -44.26 12.50 -1.12
N TRP A 844 -43.85 11.41 -0.49
CA TRP A 844 -44.56 10.11 -0.61
C TRP A 844 -44.30 9.24 0.60
N LYS A 845 -45.12 8.25 0.78
CA LYS A 845 -45.01 7.32 1.88
C LYS A 845 -44.14 6.15 1.44
N TYR A 846 -43.21 5.74 2.29
CA TYR A 846 -42.50 4.48 2.12
C TYR A 846 -43.46 3.31 2.40
N GLN A 847 -43.57 2.34 1.49
CA GLN A 847 -44.46 1.20 1.55
C GLN A 847 -43.82 -0.02 2.21
#